data_1032e3dbbca3706a5cb310c55326410e
#
_entry.id   1032e3dbbca3706a5cb310c55326410e
#
_cell.length_a   1.000
_cell.length_b   1.000
_cell.length_c   1.000
_cell.angle_alpha   90.00
_cell.angle_beta   90.00
_cell.angle_gamma   90.00
#
_symmetry.space_group_name_H-M   'P 1'
#
loop_
_entity.id
_entity.type
_entity.pdbx_description
1 polymer ?
#
loop_
_entity_poly.entity_id
_entity_poly.type
_entity_poly.pdbx_seq_one_letter_code
_entity_poly.pdbx_strand_id
1 'polypeptide(L)'
;MKSWLLAAVSVLALVSCSTKKNTPMTRFYHSMTAHYNIMYNGEVAFEKGQDAQTDGHRDDYNSLLPMYISTNKNTAGMGKGNYATAIEKCEKAIKLHSIKKKPKLKPGQKRTQEMKDYLARKEFNPYLWRAWMMMGESQFNRGEFIEAASTFNYTIRLYSTQPEVANLARAWLARCYVALDWPYDAEDVLRKMQRDSLDFRTQQQYDNSRAAWLIQTGQYEEAIPLLKKTIGRQKGSIARARLNFLLGQLCRETGQREEAYDALKKVIRANPPYEMSLNARVLQSEMASTTQTRKMIRKLQRMAKSGKNKEYADQIYLAIGNIYLNAGDSLRCTYAWEDGLKESKGGSAKATLLLRLATLYWEQEDYAEAARCYKECLSSLDKEHDEYKEVEQRAKSLEGLAEPLAAIELQDSLQLLAKLPEAERVAVAERLAKEYIKKEEEEAKRNAANGTSGNNAMASQGAAQQQSQNANRQMEQDKSGQGWYFSNPNTVLQGKNAFFRKWGKRRNTDYWRWADKSGFAVDGEMPEGLSELMEAEEGEDTGTDYEEEELNDSVENDPRNKAFYLKQIPVTEEQMAASHQILSDALFQAGVLEQERLGNFPLARKTLLRFIGDYPEHEKVADACYHLFLIGGRMGLTEESGYYRQKVVSEYPDNAYAQLLANPRYELIARGGRHLEDSIYADAYTSYLKNDYEHVKESYAF
;
A
#
# COMPACT_ATOMS: atom_id res chain seq x y z
N MET A 1 -46.19 -29.79 -59.79
CA MET A 1 -46.49 -30.06 -58.36
C MET A 1 -45.35 -29.68 -57.42
N LYS A 2 -44.06 -29.99 -57.71
CA LYS A 2 -42.91 -29.64 -56.80
C LYS A 2 -42.70 -28.14 -56.63
N SER A 3 -42.85 -27.32 -57.66
CA SER A 3 -42.69 -25.85 -57.56
C SER A 3 -43.80 -25.15 -56.77
N TRP A 4 -45.03 -25.67 -56.83
CA TRP A 4 -46.12 -25.16 -56.00
C TRP A 4 -45.99 -25.53 -54.52
N LEU A 5 -45.43 -26.69 -54.25
CA LEU A 5 -45.08 -27.10 -52.88
C LEU A 5 -43.96 -26.22 -52.29
N LEU A 6 -42.95 -25.91 -53.09
CA LEU A 6 -41.87 -25.00 -52.68
C LEU A 6 -42.40 -23.55 -52.48
N ALA A 7 -43.25 -23.07 -53.35
CA ALA A 7 -43.89 -21.76 -53.17
C ALA A 7 -44.81 -21.72 -51.95
N ALA A 8 -45.60 -22.77 -51.74
CA ALA A 8 -46.46 -22.87 -50.55
C ALA A 8 -45.64 -22.96 -49.25
N VAL A 9 -44.51 -23.69 -49.23
CA VAL A 9 -43.58 -23.75 -48.09
C VAL A 9 -42.92 -22.38 -47.89
N SER A 10 -42.53 -21.66 -48.95
CA SER A 10 -41.95 -20.30 -48.83
C SER A 10 -42.96 -19.29 -48.29
N VAL A 11 -44.22 -19.35 -48.74
CA VAL A 11 -45.30 -18.46 -48.23
C VAL A 11 -45.63 -18.83 -46.77
N LEU A 12 -45.67 -20.11 -46.42
CA LEU A 12 -45.84 -20.56 -45.03
C LEU A 12 -44.70 -20.10 -44.13
N ALA A 13 -43.45 -20.09 -44.61
CA ALA A 13 -42.29 -19.54 -43.91
C ALA A 13 -42.41 -18.04 -43.70
N LEU A 14 -42.83 -17.24 -44.67
CA LEU A 14 -43.02 -15.82 -44.55
C LEU A 14 -44.15 -15.40 -43.60
N VAL A 15 -45.21 -16.19 -43.48
CA VAL A 15 -46.29 -15.94 -42.49
C VAL A 15 -45.90 -16.31 -41.08
N SER A 16 -44.89 -17.14 -40.90
CA SER A 16 -44.36 -17.58 -39.58
C SER A 16 -43.46 -16.50 -38.94
N CYS A 17 -42.96 -15.54 -39.66
CA CYS A 17 -41.96 -14.57 -39.21
C CYS A 17 -42.53 -13.39 -38.38
N SER A 18 -43.78 -13.42 -37.96
CA SER A 18 -44.38 -12.29 -37.21
C SER A 18 -44.44 -12.55 -35.71
N THR A 19 -43.76 -11.70 -34.92
CA THR A 19 -43.85 -11.70 -33.41
C THR A 19 -45.26 -11.33 -32.91
N LYS A 20 -46.15 -10.82 -33.79
CA LYS A 20 -47.54 -10.50 -33.45
C LYS A 20 -48.43 -11.77 -33.35
N LYS A 21 -47.93 -12.94 -33.75
CA LYS A 21 -48.62 -14.25 -33.62
C LYS A 21 -47.87 -15.11 -32.59
N ASN A 22 -48.62 -15.82 -31.74
CA ASN A 22 -48.06 -16.76 -30.79
C ASN A 22 -48.58 -18.17 -31.10
N THR A 23 -47.86 -18.88 -31.95
CA THR A 23 -48.09 -20.30 -32.28
C THR A 23 -46.85 -21.11 -31.98
N PRO A 24 -46.94 -22.46 -31.85
CA PRO A 24 -45.78 -23.30 -31.65
C PRO A 24 -44.67 -23.04 -32.70
N MET A 25 -45.07 -22.88 -33.97
CA MET A 25 -44.14 -22.64 -35.06
C MET A 25 -43.46 -21.23 -34.98
N THR A 26 -44.20 -20.18 -34.64
CA THR A 26 -43.59 -18.86 -34.43
C THR A 26 -42.61 -18.85 -33.24
N ARG A 27 -42.96 -19.52 -32.14
CA ARG A 27 -42.05 -19.68 -31.01
C ARG A 27 -40.78 -20.42 -31.40
N PHE A 28 -40.90 -21.54 -32.11
CA PHE A 28 -39.76 -22.29 -32.61
C PHE A 28 -38.88 -21.45 -33.54
N TYR A 29 -39.47 -20.80 -34.55
CA TYR A 29 -38.75 -19.95 -35.51
C TYR A 29 -37.98 -18.82 -34.80
N HIS A 30 -38.65 -18.04 -33.95
CA HIS A 30 -38.01 -16.92 -33.24
C HIS A 30 -36.98 -17.40 -32.22
N SER A 31 -37.17 -18.54 -31.55
CA SER A 31 -36.19 -19.14 -30.65
C SER A 31 -34.94 -19.56 -31.41
N MET A 32 -35.10 -20.28 -32.52
CA MET A 32 -34.00 -20.78 -33.34
C MET A 32 -33.21 -19.62 -33.98
N THR A 33 -33.91 -18.64 -34.55
CA THR A 33 -33.29 -17.49 -35.20
C THR A 33 -32.58 -16.60 -34.19
N ALA A 34 -33.16 -16.36 -33.02
CA ALA A 34 -32.51 -15.62 -31.95
C ALA A 34 -31.21 -16.32 -31.52
N HIS A 35 -31.25 -17.64 -31.34
CA HIS A 35 -30.09 -18.42 -30.91
C HIS A 35 -28.97 -18.42 -31.96
N TYR A 36 -29.23 -18.96 -33.13
CA TYR A 36 -28.17 -19.28 -34.09
C TYR A 36 -27.74 -18.06 -34.95
N ASN A 37 -28.62 -17.10 -35.22
CA ASN A 37 -28.27 -15.98 -36.11
C ASN A 37 -27.79 -14.76 -35.33
N ILE A 38 -28.24 -14.54 -34.09
CA ILE A 38 -27.90 -13.33 -33.33
C ILE A 38 -27.06 -13.64 -32.12
N MET A 39 -27.55 -14.51 -31.24
CA MET A 39 -26.93 -14.75 -29.95
C MET A 39 -25.63 -15.54 -30.04
N TYR A 40 -25.45 -16.38 -31.04
CA TYR A 40 -24.17 -17.05 -31.30
C TYR A 40 -23.02 -16.05 -31.42
N ASN A 41 -23.19 -14.95 -32.17
CA ASN A 41 -22.19 -13.90 -32.27
C ASN A 41 -22.04 -13.11 -30.95
N GLY A 42 -23.10 -13.00 -30.17
CA GLY A 42 -23.06 -12.43 -28.83
C GLY A 42 -22.27 -13.29 -27.86
N GLU A 43 -22.47 -14.62 -27.89
CA GLU A 43 -21.72 -15.59 -27.07
C GLU A 43 -20.23 -15.56 -27.39
N VAL A 44 -19.88 -15.57 -28.69
CA VAL A 44 -18.46 -15.44 -29.14
C VAL A 44 -17.83 -14.13 -28.66
N ALA A 45 -18.58 -13.02 -28.74
CA ALA A 45 -18.08 -11.74 -28.25
C ALA A 45 -17.92 -11.72 -26.72
N PHE A 46 -18.87 -12.32 -26.00
CA PHE A 46 -18.81 -12.46 -24.56
C PHE A 46 -17.60 -13.29 -24.10
N GLU A 47 -17.34 -14.43 -24.73
CA GLU A 47 -16.18 -15.29 -24.46
C GLU A 47 -14.86 -14.52 -24.72
N LYS A 48 -14.75 -13.83 -25.86
CA LYS A 48 -13.57 -12.96 -26.14
C LYS A 48 -13.38 -11.85 -25.10
N GLY A 49 -14.46 -11.33 -24.54
CA GLY A 49 -14.41 -10.37 -23.46
C GLY A 49 -13.84 -10.99 -22.18
N GLN A 50 -14.27 -12.19 -21.83
CA GLN A 50 -13.76 -12.93 -20.68
C GLN A 50 -12.28 -13.31 -20.85
N ASP A 51 -11.89 -13.76 -22.04
CA ASP A 51 -10.49 -14.07 -22.35
C ASP A 51 -9.62 -12.82 -22.19
N ALA A 52 -10.02 -11.67 -22.76
CA ALA A 52 -9.30 -10.42 -22.64
C ALA A 52 -9.16 -9.94 -21.17
N GLN A 53 -10.20 -10.15 -20.35
CA GLN A 53 -10.11 -9.85 -18.91
C GLN A 53 -9.16 -10.81 -18.20
N THR A 54 -9.24 -12.11 -18.49
CA THR A 54 -8.40 -13.12 -17.85
C THR A 54 -6.93 -12.95 -18.19
N ASP A 55 -6.62 -12.62 -19.44
CA ASP A 55 -5.25 -12.42 -19.92
C ASP A 55 -4.63 -11.10 -19.44
N GLY A 56 -5.46 -10.05 -19.36
CA GLY A 56 -5.01 -8.72 -18.94
C GLY A 56 -4.99 -8.50 -17.42
N HIS A 57 -5.77 -9.28 -16.67
CA HIS A 57 -5.90 -9.10 -15.22
C HIS A 57 -4.60 -9.39 -14.47
N ARG A 58 -4.28 -8.52 -13.52
CA ARG A 58 -3.19 -8.68 -12.56
C ARG A 58 -3.78 -8.62 -11.16
N ASP A 59 -3.60 -9.68 -10.38
CA ASP A 59 -3.99 -9.71 -8.97
C ASP A 59 -2.94 -9.00 -8.10
N ASP A 60 -3.38 -8.24 -7.11
CA ASP A 60 -2.53 -7.82 -6.00
C ASP A 60 -2.62 -8.87 -4.90
N TYR A 61 -1.54 -9.64 -4.74
CA TYR A 61 -1.47 -10.74 -3.78
C TYR A 61 -1.20 -10.28 -2.34
N ASN A 62 -0.91 -8.99 -2.13
CA ASN A 62 -0.70 -8.43 -0.79
C ASN A 62 -2.03 -8.09 -0.10
N SER A 63 -3.08 -7.86 -0.89
CA SER A 63 -4.45 -7.67 -0.41
C SER A 63 -5.27 -8.96 -0.51
N LEU A 64 -6.43 -8.97 0.16
CA LEU A 64 -7.40 -10.06 0.00
C LEU A 64 -7.91 -10.08 -1.44
N LEU A 65 -7.73 -11.21 -2.13
CA LEU A 65 -8.17 -11.32 -3.52
C LEU A 65 -9.70 -11.21 -3.62
N PRO A 66 -10.23 -10.40 -4.53
CA PRO A 66 -11.66 -10.40 -4.79
C PRO A 66 -12.09 -11.75 -5.40
N MET A 67 -13.25 -12.24 -5.04
CA MET A 67 -13.75 -13.53 -5.59
C MET A 67 -13.86 -13.47 -7.12
N TYR A 68 -14.28 -12.34 -7.69
CA TYR A 68 -14.43 -12.13 -9.13
C TYR A 68 -13.45 -11.08 -9.63
N ILE A 69 -12.73 -11.36 -10.71
CA ILE A 69 -11.77 -10.43 -11.32
C ILE A 69 -12.44 -9.16 -11.85
N SER A 70 -13.69 -9.24 -12.28
CA SER A 70 -14.46 -8.12 -12.82
C SER A 70 -14.82 -7.03 -11.79
N THR A 71 -14.71 -7.31 -10.49
CA THR A 71 -14.92 -6.33 -9.43
C THR A 71 -13.69 -5.46 -9.18
N ASN A 72 -12.53 -5.83 -9.74
CA ASN A 72 -11.33 -5.01 -9.66
C ASN A 72 -11.42 -3.83 -10.64
N LYS A 73 -11.20 -2.59 -10.17
CA LYS A 73 -11.25 -1.35 -10.97
C LYS A 73 -10.37 -1.41 -12.21
N ASN A 74 -9.18 -1.99 -12.09
CA ASN A 74 -8.22 -2.11 -13.20
C ASN A 74 -8.66 -3.09 -14.28
N THR A 75 -9.54 -4.03 -13.95
CA THR A 75 -10.01 -5.08 -14.88
C THR A 75 -11.31 -4.69 -15.59
N ALA A 76 -12.12 -3.82 -15.00
CA ALA A 76 -13.43 -3.40 -15.54
C ALA A 76 -13.34 -2.79 -16.94
N GLY A 77 -12.22 -2.16 -17.32
CA GLY A 77 -11.97 -1.61 -18.65
C GLY A 77 -11.59 -2.64 -19.72
N MET A 78 -11.15 -3.84 -19.30
CA MET A 78 -10.63 -4.87 -20.20
C MET A 78 -11.79 -5.60 -20.90
N GLY A 79 -11.64 -5.84 -22.19
CA GLY A 79 -12.70 -6.50 -22.98
C GLY A 79 -13.97 -5.68 -23.22
N LYS A 80 -13.99 -4.38 -22.84
CA LYS A 80 -15.17 -3.50 -22.90
C LYS A 80 -15.86 -3.48 -24.25
N GLY A 81 -15.11 -3.45 -25.37
CA GLY A 81 -15.64 -3.46 -26.73
C GLY A 81 -16.33 -4.79 -27.06
N ASN A 82 -15.79 -5.90 -26.60
CA ASN A 82 -16.36 -7.23 -26.81
C ASN A 82 -17.68 -7.39 -26.04
N TYR A 83 -17.74 -6.97 -24.79
CA TYR A 83 -18.98 -6.97 -24.01
C TYR A 83 -20.02 -6.00 -24.56
N ALA A 84 -19.62 -4.83 -25.11
CA ALA A 84 -20.53 -3.93 -25.79
C ALA A 84 -21.17 -4.59 -27.01
N THR A 85 -20.39 -5.33 -27.80
CA THR A 85 -20.90 -6.13 -28.91
C THR A 85 -21.87 -7.21 -28.43
N ALA A 86 -21.57 -7.90 -27.34
CA ALA A 86 -22.46 -8.90 -26.75
C ALA A 86 -23.80 -8.27 -26.34
N ILE A 87 -23.78 -7.12 -25.66
CA ILE A 87 -24.98 -6.36 -25.25
C ILE A 87 -25.80 -5.96 -26.48
N GLU A 88 -25.18 -5.40 -27.53
CA GLU A 88 -25.85 -5.04 -28.78
C GLU A 88 -26.60 -6.23 -29.42
N LYS A 89 -25.95 -7.41 -29.43
CA LYS A 89 -26.58 -8.63 -29.94
C LYS A 89 -27.74 -9.10 -29.06
N CYS A 90 -27.62 -9.00 -27.73
CA CYS A 90 -28.71 -9.28 -26.82
C CYS A 90 -29.91 -8.35 -27.04
N GLU A 91 -29.68 -7.05 -27.14
CA GLU A 91 -30.72 -6.06 -27.42
C GLU A 91 -31.40 -6.32 -28.77
N LYS A 92 -30.61 -6.61 -29.81
CA LYS A 92 -31.11 -6.97 -31.11
C LYS A 92 -31.99 -8.23 -31.07
N ALA A 93 -31.56 -9.28 -30.38
CA ALA A 93 -32.33 -10.49 -30.21
C ALA A 93 -33.67 -10.24 -29.48
N ILE A 94 -33.63 -9.45 -28.42
CA ILE A 94 -34.83 -9.06 -27.63
C ILE A 94 -35.78 -8.24 -28.51
N LYS A 95 -35.26 -7.22 -29.21
CA LYS A 95 -36.08 -6.34 -30.07
C LYS A 95 -36.78 -7.09 -31.21
N LEU A 96 -36.10 -8.04 -31.87
CA LEU A 96 -36.59 -8.71 -33.07
C LEU A 96 -37.39 -10.00 -32.76
N HIS A 97 -37.15 -10.66 -31.63
CA HIS A 97 -37.69 -11.98 -31.39
C HIS A 97 -38.55 -12.13 -30.12
N SER A 98 -38.89 -11.03 -29.43
CA SER A 98 -39.79 -11.02 -28.27
C SER A 98 -41.21 -11.29 -28.70
N ILE A 99 -41.87 -12.27 -28.06
CA ILE A 99 -43.27 -12.66 -28.30
C ILE A 99 -44.08 -12.38 -27.03
N LYS A 100 -44.72 -11.21 -26.99
CA LYS A 100 -45.52 -10.75 -25.86
C LYS A 100 -46.99 -11.15 -25.94
N LYS A 101 -47.49 -11.53 -27.12
CA LYS A 101 -48.89 -11.90 -27.34
C LYS A 101 -49.19 -13.27 -26.71
N LYS A 102 -50.29 -13.36 -25.95
CA LYS A 102 -50.76 -14.61 -25.37
C LYS A 102 -51.20 -15.59 -26.45
N PRO A 103 -50.92 -16.91 -26.29
CA PRO A 103 -51.40 -17.91 -27.22
C PRO A 103 -52.94 -18.03 -27.16
N LYS A 104 -53.54 -18.37 -28.31
CA LYS A 104 -54.97 -18.65 -28.37
C LYS A 104 -55.22 -20.06 -27.83
N LEU A 105 -56.18 -20.22 -26.91
CA LEU A 105 -56.64 -21.47 -26.40
C LEU A 105 -57.59 -22.14 -27.40
N LYS A 106 -57.55 -23.47 -27.44
CA LYS A 106 -58.54 -24.23 -28.20
C LYS A 106 -59.91 -24.17 -27.46
N PRO A 107 -61.01 -24.05 -28.17
CA PRO A 107 -62.32 -24.10 -27.55
C PRO A 107 -62.47 -25.45 -26.74
N GLY A 108 -63.01 -25.35 -25.52
CA GLY A 108 -63.22 -26.51 -24.62
C GLY A 108 -61.98 -26.99 -23.84
N GLN A 109 -60.79 -26.39 -23.99
CA GLN A 109 -59.59 -26.79 -23.27
C GLN A 109 -59.67 -26.45 -21.78
N LYS A 110 -59.57 -27.48 -20.89
CA LYS A 110 -59.51 -27.27 -19.43
C LYS A 110 -58.27 -26.43 -19.05
N ARG A 111 -58.47 -25.45 -18.16
CA ARG A 111 -57.39 -24.61 -17.63
C ARG A 111 -56.80 -25.28 -16.40
N THR A 112 -55.78 -26.16 -16.61
CA THR A 112 -54.93 -26.66 -15.55
C THR A 112 -54.12 -25.50 -14.90
N GLN A 113 -53.58 -25.71 -13.70
CA GLN A 113 -52.74 -24.71 -13.04
C GLN A 113 -51.52 -24.35 -13.92
N GLU A 114 -50.84 -25.32 -14.51
CA GLU A 114 -49.72 -25.14 -15.44
C GLU A 114 -50.11 -24.24 -16.64
N MET A 115 -51.32 -24.45 -17.18
CA MET A 115 -51.82 -23.61 -18.27
C MET A 115 -52.12 -22.19 -17.83
N LYS A 116 -52.61 -21.97 -16.59
CA LYS A 116 -52.80 -20.63 -16.04
C LYS A 116 -51.47 -19.92 -15.90
N ASP A 117 -50.43 -20.60 -15.35
CA ASP A 117 -49.08 -20.09 -15.17
C ASP A 117 -48.42 -19.80 -16.52
N TYR A 118 -48.62 -20.66 -17.52
CA TYR A 118 -48.13 -20.42 -18.87
C TYR A 118 -48.79 -19.19 -19.51
N LEU A 119 -50.09 -18.98 -19.34
CA LEU A 119 -50.83 -17.82 -19.84
C LEU A 119 -50.52 -16.52 -19.07
N ALA A 120 -50.03 -16.65 -17.85
CA ALA A 120 -49.57 -15.50 -17.04
C ALA A 120 -48.19 -15.00 -17.46
N ARG A 121 -47.43 -15.74 -18.27
CA ARG A 121 -46.13 -15.31 -18.81
C ARG A 121 -46.24 -13.97 -19.55
N LYS A 122 -45.21 -13.16 -19.42
CA LYS A 122 -45.06 -11.86 -20.14
C LYS A 122 -44.23 -12.03 -21.42
N GLU A 123 -43.40 -13.06 -21.50
CA GLU A 123 -42.57 -13.42 -22.65
C GLU A 123 -42.79 -14.91 -23.00
N PHE A 124 -43.02 -15.21 -24.28
CA PHE A 124 -43.32 -16.55 -24.77
C PHE A 124 -42.22 -17.12 -25.64
N ASN A 125 -41.19 -16.36 -26.02
CA ASN A 125 -40.03 -16.93 -26.68
C ASN A 125 -39.19 -17.71 -25.66
N PRO A 126 -39.02 -19.04 -25.78
CA PRO A 126 -38.39 -19.89 -24.77
C PRO A 126 -36.89 -19.66 -24.64
N TYR A 127 -36.26 -18.95 -25.58
CA TYR A 127 -34.80 -18.69 -25.59
C TYR A 127 -34.40 -17.32 -24.99
N LEU A 128 -35.26 -16.31 -25.08
CA LEU A 128 -34.89 -14.93 -24.81
C LEU A 128 -34.44 -14.62 -23.36
N TRP A 129 -34.80 -15.46 -22.40
CA TRP A 129 -34.28 -15.31 -21.03
C TRP A 129 -32.74 -15.39 -21.02
N ARG A 130 -32.11 -16.15 -21.93
CA ARG A 130 -30.64 -16.23 -22.05
C ARG A 130 -30.04 -14.90 -22.55
N ALA A 131 -30.73 -14.21 -23.46
CA ALA A 131 -30.31 -12.91 -23.93
C ALA A 131 -30.34 -11.87 -22.77
N TRP A 132 -31.40 -11.87 -21.95
CA TRP A 132 -31.47 -11.01 -20.78
C TRP A 132 -30.37 -11.32 -19.75
N MET A 133 -30.10 -12.59 -19.48
CA MET A 133 -29.04 -12.99 -18.58
C MET A 133 -27.67 -12.57 -19.10
N MET A 134 -27.35 -12.88 -20.37
CA MET A 134 -26.05 -12.51 -20.96
C MET A 134 -25.86 -10.99 -21.00
N MET A 135 -26.92 -10.21 -21.25
CA MET A 135 -26.86 -8.75 -21.21
C MET A 135 -26.44 -8.27 -19.82
N GLY A 136 -27.09 -8.74 -18.74
CA GLY A 136 -26.70 -8.40 -17.39
C GLY A 136 -25.32 -8.89 -17.01
N GLU A 137 -24.93 -10.11 -17.40
CA GLU A 137 -23.60 -10.66 -17.21
C GLU A 137 -22.51 -9.84 -17.93
N SER A 138 -22.80 -9.36 -19.14
CA SER A 138 -21.89 -8.50 -19.90
C SER A 138 -21.71 -7.12 -19.24
N GLN A 139 -22.79 -6.52 -18.76
CA GLN A 139 -22.79 -5.27 -18.02
C GLN A 139 -21.99 -5.42 -16.72
N PHE A 140 -22.20 -6.51 -15.97
CA PHE A 140 -21.44 -6.82 -14.76
C PHE A 140 -19.93 -6.92 -15.04
N ASN A 141 -19.54 -7.67 -16.08
CA ASN A 141 -18.13 -7.83 -16.43
C ASN A 141 -17.48 -6.55 -16.95
N ARG A 142 -18.26 -5.59 -17.45
CA ARG A 142 -17.79 -4.22 -17.80
C ARG A 142 -17.61 -3.31 -16.58
N GLY A 143 -18.01 -3.76 -15.37
CA GLY A 143 -18.04 -2.93 -14.17
C GLY A 143 -19.28 -2.03 -14.07
N GLU A 144 -20.27 -2.18 -14.93
CA GLU A 144 -21.54 -1.43 -14.94
C GLU A 144 -22.55 -2.15 -14.02
N PHE A 145 -22.26 -2.14 -12.71
CA PHE A 145 -23.01 -2.96 -11.75
C PHE A 145 -24.44 -2.48 -11.52
N ILE A 146 -24.70 -1.16 -11.63
CA ILE A 146 -26.04 -0.57 -11.49
C ILE A 146 -26.92 -0.97 -12.67
N GLU A 147 -26.41 -0.87 -13.87
CA GLU A 147 -27.08 -1.28 -15.10
C GLU A 147 -27.36 -2.78 -15.10
N ALA A 148 -26.37 -3.59 -14.68
CA ALA A 148 -26.54 -5.02 -14.51
C ALA A 148 -27.65 -5.35 -13.50
N ALA A 149 -27.64 -4.71 -12.34
CA ALA A 149 -28.68 -4.88 -11.32
C ALA A 149 -30.08 -4.51 -11.85
N SER A 150 -30.17 -3.42 -12.62
CA SER A 150 -31.42 -3.00 -13.28
C SER A 150 -31.92 -4.04 -14.27
N THR A 151 -31.01 -4.60 -15.08
CA THR A 151 -31.32 -5.65 -16.07
C THR A 151 -31.77 -6.93 -15.37
N PHE A 152 -31.12 -7.36 -14.30
CA PHE A 152 -31.54 -8.55 -13.53
C PHE A 152 -32.88 -8.32 -12.80
N ASN A 153 -33.09 -7.15 -12.22
CA ASN A 153 -34.39 -6.79 -11.63
C ASN A 153 -35.53 -6.82 -12.66
N TYR A 154 -35.27 -6.30 -13.86
CA TYR A 154 -36.25 -6.38 -14.95
C TYR A 154 -36.50 -7.84 -15.34
N THR A 155 -35.46 -8.66 -15.44
CA THR A 155 -35.57 -10.10 -15.77
C THR A 155 -36.39 -10.85 -14.73
N ILE A 156 -36.19 -10.59 -13.43
CA ILE A 156 -36.99 -11.19 -12.34
C ILE A 156 -38.47 -10.86 -12.52
N ARG A 157 -38.82 -9.61 -12.85
CA ARG A 157 -40.22 -9.18 -13.06
C ARG A 157 -40.81 -9.74 -14.34
N LEU A 158 -40.02 -9.86 -15.40
CA LEU A 158 -40.44 -10.39 -16.68
C LEU A 158 -40.75 -11.90 -16.60
N TYR A 159 -39.89 -12.64 -15.90
CA TYR A 159 -39.96 -14.10 -15.76
C TYR A 159 -40.49 -14.54 -14.38
N SER A 160 -41.31 -13.73 -13.73
CA SER A 160 -41.86 -14.02 -12.38
C SER A 160 -42.62 -15.31 -12.27
N THR A 161 -43.21 -15.85 -13.38
CA THR A 161 -43.89 -17.14 -13.47
C THR A 161 -42.95 -18.30 -13.81
N GLN A 162 -41.64 -18.06 -13.91
CA GLN A 162 -40.62 -19.05 -14.23
C GLN A 162 -39.55 -18.99 -13.15
N PRO A 163 -39.73 -19.67 -12.01
CA PRO A 163 -38.88 -19.54 -10.83
C PRO A 163 -37.40 -19.86 -11.11
N GLU A 164 -37.12 -20.82 -12.00
CA GLU A 164 -35.74 -21.14 -12.39
C GLU A 164 -34.96 -19.92 -12.96
N VAL A 165 -35.59 -19.20 -13.89
CA VAL A 165 -34.99 -17.99 -14.49
C VAL A 165 -34.94 -16.84 -13.49
N ALA A 166 -36.03 -16.64 -12.73
CA ALA A 166 -36.13 -15.59 -11.74
C ALA A 166 -35.07 -15.75 -10.62
N ASN A 167 -34.86 -16.96 -10.14
CA ASN A 167 -33.88 -17.28 -9.11
C ASN A 167 -32.43 -17.17 -9.64
N LEU A 168 -32.20 -17.58 -10.89
CA LEU A 168 -30.91 -17.38 -11.52
C LEU A 168 -30.56 -15.87 -11.62
N ALA A 169 -31.53 -15.05 -12.03
CA ALA A 169 -31.36 -13.59 -12.08
C ALA A 169 -31.19 -12.98 -10.67
N ARG A 170 -31.88 -13.50 -9.64
CA ARG A 170 -31.65 -13.09 -8.24
C ARG A 170 -30.24 -13.36 -7.75
N ALA A 171 -29.66 -14.53 -8.10
CA ALA A 171 -28.30 -14.85 -7.73
C ALA A 171 -27.28 -13.83 -8.32
N TRP A 172 -27.49 -13.44 -9.58
CA TRP A 172 -26.68 -12.41 -10.21
C TRP A 172 -26.94 -11.00 -9.65
N LEU A 173 -28.20 -10.67 -9.31
CA LEU A 173 -28.55 -9.42 -8.66
C LEU A 173 -27.85 -9.28 -7.31
N ALA A 174 -27.85 -10.32 -6.48
CA ALA A 174 -27.09 -10.33 -5.23
C ALA A 174 -25.60 -10.08 -5.46
N ARG A 175 -25.01 -10.65 -6.52
CA ARG A 175 -23.63 -10.40 -6.90
C ARG A 175 -23.38 -8.94 -7.29
N CYS A 176 -24.32 -8.30 -8.01
CA CYS A 176 -24.24 -6.89 -8.32
C CYS A 176 -24.25 -6.03 -7.06
N TYR A 177 -25.11 -6.35 -6.09
CA TYR A 177 -25.15 -5.61 -4.82
C TYR A 177 -23.88 -5.78 -4.00
N VAL A 178 -23.28 -6.98 -3.99
CA VAL A 178 -21.96 -7.21 -3.40
C VAL A 178 -20.89 -6.30 -4.08
N ALA A 179 -20.90 -6.22 -5.42
CA ALA A 179 -19.94 -5.40 -6.15
C ALA A 179 -20.16 -3.88 -5.97
N LEU A 180 -21.36 -3.47 -5.61
CA LEU A 180 -21.75 -2.07 -5.28
C LEU A 180 -21.51 -1.69 -3.83
N ASP A 181 -21.04 -2.64 -3.00
CA ASP A 181 -20.91 -2.48 -1.55
C ASP A 181 -22.26 -2.18 -0.85
N TRP A 182 -23.30 -2.93 -1.27
CA TRP A 182 -24.64 -2.91 -0.68
C TRP A 182 -24.96 -4.24 0.01
N PRO A 183 -24.34 -4.55 1.15
CA PRO A 183 -24.41 -5.86 1.79
C PRO A 183 -25.82 -6.22 2.29
N TYR A 184 -26.60 -5.24 2.74
CA TYR A 184 -27.99 -5.47 3.23
C TYR A 184 -28.95 -5.86 2.10
N ASP A 185 -28.83 -5.22 0.93
CA ASP A 185 -29.64 -5.54 -0.23
C ASP A 185 -29.28 -6.94 -0.79
N ALA A 186 -27.97 -7.25 -0.80
CA ALA A 186 -27.49 -8.57 -1.18
C ALA A 186 -28.04 -9.67 -0.25
N GLU A 187 -28.01 -9.43 1.08
CA GLU A 187 -28.55 -10.36 2.07
C GLU A 187 -30.03 -10.61 1.87
N ASP A 188 -30.84 -9.55 1.68
CA ASP A 188 -32.29 -9.70 1.48
C ASP A 188 -32.64 -10.57 0.26
N VAL A 189 -31.90 -10.38 -0.84
CA VAL A 189 -32.09 -11.20 -2.04
C VAL A 189 -31.67 -12.65 -1.79
N LEU A 190 -30.53 -12.88 -1.13
CA LEU A 190 -30.03 -14.22 -0.81
C LEU A 190 -30.96 -14.96 0.17
N ARG A 191 -31.49 -14.28 1.16
CA ARG A 191 -32.44 -14.82 2.14
C ARG A 191 -33.77 -15.21 1.49
N LYS A 192 -34.24 -14.45 0.50
CA LYS A 192 -35.43 -14.82 -0.28
C LYS A 192 -35.20 -16.11 -1.08
N MET A 193 -34.01 -16.25 -1.70
CA MET A 193 -33.66 -17.45 -2.46
C MET A 193 -33.50 -18.70 -1.58
N GLN A 194 -33.07 -18.58 -0.34
CA GLN A 194 -32.88 -19.69 0.59
C GLN A 194 -34.18 -20.47 0.86
N ARG A 195 -35.33 -19.83 0.69
CA ARG A 195 -36.64 -20.42 0.91
C ARG A 195 -37.15 -21.19 -0.30
N ASP A 196 -36.55 -21.01 -1.47
CA ASP A 196 -36.97 -21.60 -2.72
C ASP A 196 -36.23 -22.94 -2.98
N SER A 197 -36.88 -23.87 -3.66
CA SER A 197 -36.17 -25.05 -4.19
C SER A 197 -35.41 -24.64 -5.45
N LEU A 198 -34.08 -24.71 -5.40
CA LEU A 198 -33.22 -24.32 -6.49
C LEU A 198 -32.77 -25.51 -7.32
N ASP A 199 -32.73 -25.33 -8.65
CA ASP A 199 -32.09 -26.27 -9.54
C ASP A 199 -30.54 -26.22 -9.36
N PHE A 200 -29.85 -27.26 -9.84
CA PHE A 200 -28.40 -27.41 -9.66
C PHE A 200 -27.61 -26.18 -10.15
N ARG A 201 -27.96 -25.60 -11.30
CA ARG A 201 -27.29 -24.44 -11.89
C ARG A 201 -27.51 -23.18 -11.04
N THR A 202 -28.73 -22.94 -10.63
CA THR A 202 -29.10 -21.80 -9.80
C THR A 202 -28.51 -21.93 -8.41
N GLN A 203 -28.47 -23.13 -7.82
CA GLN A 203 -27.81 -23.41 -6.55
C GLN A 203 -26.32 -23.09 -6.62
N GLN A 204 -25.67 -23.42 -7.72
CA GLN A 204 -24.25 -23.06 -7.91
C GLN A 204 -24.04 -21.52 -7.92
N GLN A 205 -24.89 -20.80 -8.62
CA GLN A 205 -24.77 -19.33 -8.64
C GLN A 205 -25.13 -18.69 -7.29
N TYR A 206 -26.10 -19.26 -6.58
CA TYR A 206 -26.44 -18.86 -5.22
C TYR A 206 -25.25 -19.08 -4.26
N ASP A 207 -24.65 -20.29 -4.26
CA ASP A 207 -23.49 -20.60 -3.42
C ASP A 207 -22.33 -19.60 -3.69
N ASN A 208 -22.10 -19.30 -4.97
CA ASN A 208 -21.05 -18.35 -5.38
C ASN A 208 -21.35 -16.92 -4.89
N SER A 209 -22.57 -16.44 -5.06
CA SER A 209 -22.96 -15.09 -4.65
C SER A 209 -23.00 -14.95 -3.12
N ARG A 210 -23.43 -16.00 -2.42
CA ARG A 210 -23.39 -16.05 -0.95
C ARG A 210 -21.95 -16.07 -0.43
N ALA A 211 -21.06 -16.84 -1.05
CA ALA A 211 -19.64 -16.83 -0.68
C ALA A 211 -19.03 -15.44 -0.86
N ALA A 212 -19.31 -14.75 -1.97
CA ALA A 212 -18.84 -13.40 -2.20
C ALA A 212 -19.34 -12.39 -1.16
N TRP A 213 -20.62 -12.49 -0.79
CA TRP A 213 -21.22 -11.65 0.25
C TRP A 213 -20.59 -11.89 1.62
N LEU A 214 -20.38 -13.16 2.02
CA LEU A 214 -19.73 -13.53 3.28
C LEU A 214 -18.28 -13.04 3.34
N ILE A 215 -17.55 -13.10 2.22
CA ILE A 215 -16.17 -12.57 2.14
C ILE A 215 -16.18 -11.06 2.34
N GLN A 216 -17.09 -10.33 1.68
CA GLN A 216 -17.19 -8.89 1.80
C GLN A 216 -17.58 -8.45 3.22
N THR A 217 -18.44 -9.20 3.90
CA THR A 217 -18.90 -8.90 5.27
C THR A 217 -17.94 -9.42 6.36
N GLY A 218 -16.78 -9.98 6.00
CA GLY A 218 -15.79 -10.49 6.94
C GLY A 218 -16.16 -11.81 7.61
N GLN A 219 -17.24 -12.48 7.19
CA GLN A 219 -17.71 -13.76 7.74
C GLN A 219 -16.96 -14.94 7.10
N TYR A 220 -15.63 -14.97 7.30
CA TYR A 220 -14.74 -15.88 6.56
C TYR A 220 -14.97 -17.35 6.90
N GLU A 221 -15.31 -17.67 8.15
CA GLU A 221 -15.56 -19.05 8.58
C GLU A 221 -16.74 -19.69 7.82
N GLU A 222 -17.82 -18.93 7.59
CA GLU A 222 -18.96 -19.38 6.81
C GLU A 222 -18.68 -19.38 5.30
N ALA A 223 -17.80 -18.49 4.81
CA ALA A 223 -17.41 -18.42 3.41
C ALA A 223 -16.58 -19.63 2.96
N ILE A 224 -15.67 -20.14 3.80
CA ILE A 224 -14.73 -21.22 3.50
C ILE A 224 -15.44 -22.47 2.93
N PRO A 225 -16.48 -23.04 3.54
CA PRO A 225 -17.13 -24.25 3.00
C PRO A 225 -17.81 -24.00 1.64
N LEU A 226 -18.37 -22.81 1.41
CA LEU A 226 -18.98 -22.45 0.13
C LEU A 226 -17.91 -22.26 -0.95
N LEU A 227 -16.79 -21.60 -0.60
CA LEU A 227 -15.67 -21.43 -1.50
C LEU A 227 -15.06 -22.78 -1.90
N LYS A 228 -14.92 -23.75 -0.97
CA LYS A 228 -14.48 -25.12 -1.27
C LYS A 228 -15.41 -25.80 -2.28
N LYS A 229 -16.73 -25.63 -2.16
CA LYS A 229 -17.70 -26.14 -3.16
C LYS A 229 -17.52 -25.49 -4.52
N THR A 230 -17.31 -24.15 -4.54
CA THR A 230 -17.05 -23.38 -5.76
C THR A 230 -15.78 -23.86 -6.46
N ILE A 231 -14.68 -24.05 -5.72
CA ILE A 231 -13.40 -24.57 -6.23
C ILE A 231 -13.59 -25.93 -6.88
N GLY A 232 -14.35 -26.82 -6.25
CA GLY A 232 -14.64 -28.16 -6.78
C GLY A 232 -15.38 -28.17 -8.13
N ARG A 233 -16.18 -27.11 -8.38
CA ARG A 233 -16.97 -26.95 -9.62
C ARG A 233 -16.26 -26.11 -10.68
N GLN A 234 -15.19 -25.37 -10.29
CA GLN A 234 -14.49 -24.44 -11.18
C GLN A 234 -13.76 -25.18 -12.30
N LYS A 235 -14.02 -24.79 -13.53
CA LYS A 235 -13.28 -25.23 -14.72
C LYS A 235 -12.02 -24.37 -14.92
N GLY A 236 -10.96 -24.97 -15.47
CA GLY A 236 -9.68 -24.31 -15.68
C GLY A 236 -8.75 -24.39 -14.47
N SER A 237 -7.47 -24.72 -14.71
CA SER A 237 -6.47 -24.92 -13.66
C SER A 237 -6.05 -23.61 -13.01
N ILE A 238 -5.88 -22.54 -13.79
CA ILE A 238 -5.44 -21.21 -13.31
C ILE A 238 -6.55 -20.56 -12.47
N ALA A 239 -7.80 -20.56 -12.94
CA ALA A 239 -8.94 -20.03 -12.21
C ALA A 239 -9.15 -20.77 -10.87
N ARG A 240 -8.98 -22.11 -10.88
CA ARG A 240 -9.02 -22.93 -9.67
C ARG A 240 -7.87 -22.62 -8.72
N ALA A 241 -6.68 -22.39 -9.26
CA ALA A 241 -5.52 -21.98 -8.46
C ALA A 241 -5.76 -20.64 -7.77
N ARG A 242 -6.33 -19.66 -8.49
CA ARG A 242 -6.69 -18.35 -7.94
C ARG A 242 -7.68 -18.46 -6.78
N LEU A 243 -8.74 -19.26 -6.92
CA LEU A 243 -9.68 -19.48 -5.83
C LEU A 243 -9.07 -20.27 -4.65
N ASN A 244 -8.10 -21.19 -4.90
CA ASN A 244 -7.35 -21.83 -3.82
C ASN A 244 -6.41 -20.84 -3.12
N PHE A 245 -5.89 -19.82 -3.83
CA PHE A 245 -5.11 -18.76 -3.20
C PHE A 245 -5.99 -17.96 -2.25
N LEU A 246 -7.16 -17.50 -2.72
CA LEU A 246 -8.16 -16.84 -1.88
C LEU A 246 -8.55 -17.71 -0.66
N LEU A 247 -8.78 -19.01 -0.86
CA LEU A 247 -9.04 -19.94 0.24
C LEU A 247 -7.89 -19.95 1.26
N GLY A 248 -6.65 -19.94 0.78
CA GLY A 248 -5.46 -19.84 1.63
C GLY A 248 -5.43 -18.55 2.46
N GLN A 249 -5.81 -17.41 1.87
CA GLN A 249 -5.93 -16.14 2.57
C GLN A 249 -7.02 -16.19 3.65
N LEU A 250 -8.24 -16.67 3.31
CA LEU A 250 -9.34 -16.77 4.29
C LEU A 250 -9.00 -17.73 5.44
N CYS A 251 -8.37 -18.87 5.16
CA CYS A 251 -7.93 -19.79 6.19
C CYS A 251 -6.81 -19.20 7.08
N ARG A 252 -5.98 -18.31 6.55
CA ARG A 252 -5.00 -17.53 7.35
C ARG A 252 -5.71 -16.63 8.34
N GLU A 253 -6.65 -15.83 7.86
CA GLU A 253 -7.41 -14.87 8.69
C GLU A 253 -8.21 -15.56 9.79
N THR A 254 -8.71 -16.77 9.53
CA THR A 254 -9.45 -17.59 10.52
C THR A 254 -8.55 -18.48 11.40
N GLY A 255 -7.22 -18.37 11.28
CA GLY A 255 -6.26 -19.15 12.05
C GLY A 255 -6.16 -20.64 11.66
N GLN A 256 -6.78 -21.08 10.58
CA GLN A 256 -6.77 -22.47 10.08
C GLN A 256 -5.48 -22.76 9.28
N ARG A 257 -4.32 -22.77 9.97
CA ARG A 257 -3.00 -22.83 9.34
C ARG A 257 -2.76 -24.04 8.45
N GLU A 258 -3.21 -25.22 8.83
CA GLU A 258 -3.03 -26.45 8.04
C GLU A 258 -3.82 -26.41 6.73
N GLU A 259 -5.07 -25.94 6.80
CA GLU A 259 -5.91 -25.80 5.60
C GLU A 259 -5.38 -24.72 4.66
N ALA A 260 -4.90 -23.60 5.21
CA ALA A 260 -4.23 -22.53 4.44
C ALA A 260 -3.00 -23.10 3.71
N TYR A 261 -2.14 -23.83 4.41
CA TYR A 261 -0.95 -24.47 3.84
C TYR A 261 -1.31 -25.42 2.68
N ASP A 262 -2.33 -26.26 2.86
CA ASP A 262 -2.75 -27.23 1.84
C ASP A 262 -3.44 -26.54 0.64
N ALA A 263 -4.20 -25.48 0.85
CA ALA A 263 -4.79 -24.70 -0.23
C ALA A 263 -3.67 -24.06 -1.09
N LEU A 264 -2.70 -23.41 -0.47
CA LEU A 264 -1.55 -22.80 -1.16
C LEU A 264 -0.66 -23.83 -1.86
N LYS A 265 -0.51 -25.03 -1.30
CA LYS A 265 0.19 -26.15 -1.95
C LYS A 265 -0.51 -26.61 -3.22
N LYS A 266 -1.86 -26.57 -3.27
CA LYS A 266 -2.64 -26.84 -4.49
C LYS A 266 -2.40 -25.75 -5.53
N VAL A 267 -2.31 -24.47 -5.13
CA VAL A 267 -1.93 -23.36 -6.03
C VAL A 267 -0.60 -23.66 -6.72
N ILE A 268 0.45 -23.93 -5.93
CA ILE A 268 1.81 -24.16 -6.44
C ILE A 268 1.84 -25.36 -7.40
N ARG A 269 1.08 -26.43 -7.12
CA ARG A 269 1.01 -27.63 -7.95
C ARG A 269 0.25 -27.43 -9.27
N ALA A 270 -0.65 -26.45 -9.34
CA ALA A 270 -1.41 -26.15 -10.55
C ALA A 270 -0.57 -25.46 -11.64
N ASN A 271 0.72 -25.16 -11.35
CA ASN A 271 1.65 -24.45 -12.23
C ASN A 271 1.05 -23.16 -12.81
N PRO A 272 0.59 -22.23 -11.93
CA PRO A 272 0.03 -20.95 -12.33
C PRO A 272 1.12 -20.00 -12.84
N PRO A 273 0.79 -18.78 -13.29
CA PRO A 273 1.76 -17.73 -13.55
C PRO A 273 2.77 -17.56 -12.40
N TYR A 274 4.00 -17.19 -12.73
CA TYR A 274 5.12 -17.19 -11.78
C TYR A 274 4.82 -16.36 -10.52
N GLU A 275 4.25 -15.18 -10.70
CA GLU A 275 3.87 -14.26 -9.64
C GLU A 275 2.89 -14.90 -8.62
N MET A 276 1.82 -15.54 -9.09
CA MET A 276 0.90 -16.27 -8.22
C MET A 276 1.60 -17.43 -7.47
N SER A 277 2.49 -18.16 -8.17
CA SER A 277 3.26 -19.26 -7.55
C SER A 277 4.21 -18.75 -6.48
N LEU A 278 4.85 -17.59 -6.70
CA LEU A 278 5.76 -16.97 -5.76
C LEU A 278 5.01 -16.49 -4.52
N ASN A 279 3.95 -15.70 -4.70
CA ASN A 279 3.15 -15.20 -3.60
C ASN A 279 2.47 -16.32 -2.79
N ALA A 280 2.05 -17.41 -3.47
CA ALA A 280 1.58 -18.60 -2.76
C ALA A 280 2.68 -19.23 -1.88
N ARG A 281 3.95 -19.18 -2.28
CA ARG A 281 5.08 -19.66 -1.45
C ARG A 281 5.38 -18.71 -0.30
N VAL A 282 5.27 -17.39 -0.55
CA VAL A 282 5.41 -16.36 0.49
C VAL A 282 4.37 -16.60 1.58
N LEU A 283 3.10 -16.65 1.20
CA LEU A 283 2.01 -16.87 2.14
C LEU A 283 2.09 -18.25 2.82
N GLN A 284 2.50 -19.30 2.09
CA GLN A 284 2.74 -20.63 2.65
C GLN A 284 3.85 -20.63 3.70
N SER A 285 4.85 -19.76 3.56
CA SER A 285 5.94 -19.65 4.51
C SER A 285 5.50 -19.14 5.88
N GLU A 286 4.47 -18.31 5.92
CA GLU A 286 3.85 -17.82 7.16
C GLU A 286 3.15 -18.94 7.95
N MET A 287 2.69 -19.98 7.24
CA MET A 287 1.97 -21.12 7.83
C MET A 287 2.90 -22.30 8.18
N ALA A 288 4.18 -22.23 7.80
CA ALA A 288 5.11 -23.35 7.96
C ALA A 288 5.37 -23.68 9.44
N SER A 289 5.39 -24.97 9.75
CA SER A 289 5.80 -25.45 11.08
C SER A 289 7.31 -25.31 11.28
N THR A 290 7.74 -25.18 12.54
CA THR A 290 9.16 -24.96 12.93
C THR A 290 10.12 -26.03 12.39
N THR A 291 9.65 -27.24 12.15
CA THR A 291 10.48 -28.36 11.64
C THR A 291 10.92 -28.21 10.19
N GLN A 292 10.21 -27.43 9.38
CA GLN A 292 10.50 -27.25 7.96
C GLN A 292 11.25 -25.93 7.65
N THR A 293 11.36 -25.04 8.63
CA THR A 293 11.87 -23.69 8.54
C THR A 293 13.24 -23.59 7.83
N ARG A 294 14.24 -24.35 8.30
CA ARG A 294 15.62 -24.27 7.73
C ARG A 294 15.69 -24.67 6.25
N LYS A 295 14.92 -25.68 5.81
CA LYS A 295 14.90 -26.13 4.41
C LYS A 295 14.24 -25.06 3.53
N MET A 296 13.18 -24.45 4.04
CA MET A 296 12.43 -23.41 3.31
C MET A 296 13.27 -22.14 3.16
N ILE A 297 13.93 -21.66 4.22
CA ILE A 297 14.84 -20.50 4.17
C ILE A 297 15.94 -20.72 3.15
N ARG A 298 16.64 -21.87 3.19
CA ARG A 298 17.70 -22.18 2.21
C ARG A 298 17.19 -22.21 0.76
N LYS A 299 15.96 -22.62 0.54
CA LYS A 299 15.35 -22.62 -0.79
C LYS A 299 15.05 -21.20 -1.24
N LEU A 300 14.44 -20.38 -0.38
CA LEU A 300 14.11 -18.98 -0.65
C LEU A 300 15.39 -18.16 -0.88
N GLN A 301 16.44 -18.33 -0.08
CA GLN A 301 17.73 -17.67 -0.27
C GLN A 301 18.39 -18.01 -1.62
N ARG A 302 18.28 -19.28 -2.08
CA ARG A 302 18.74 -19.65 -3.42
C ARG A 302 17.88 -19.01 -4.52
N MET A 303 16.58 -18.85 -4.28
CA MET A 303 15.68 -18.15 -5.21
C MET A 303 16.03 -16.65 -5.29
N ALA A 304 16.28 -15.98 -4.15
CA ALA A 304 16.65 -14.56 -4.10
C ALA A 304 17.94 -14.28 -4.90
N LYS A 305 18.94 -15.17 -4.79
CA LYS A 305 20.22 -15.05 -5.52
C LYS A 305 20.13 -15.33 -7.03
N SER A 306 19.01 -15.86 -7.51
CA SER A 306 18.84 -16.16 -8.94
C SER A 306 18.47 -14.91 -9.73
N GLY A 307 19.21 -14.58 -10.77
CA GLY A 307 18.95 -13.42 -11.63
C GLY A 307 17.53 -13.36 -12.22
N LYS A 308 16.88 -14.51 -12.40
CA LYS A 308 15.48 -14.59 -12.86
C LYS A 308 14.47 -14.00 -11.85
N ASN A 309 14.85 -13.94 -10.58
CA ASN A 309 13.98 -13.54 -9.48
C ASN A 309 14.33 -12.15 -8.92
N LYS A 310 15.22 -11.41 -9.58
CA LYS A 310 15.66 -10.11 -9.11
C LYS A 310 14.52 -9.10 -8.96
N GLU A 311 13.49 -9.24 -9.77
CA GLU A 311 12.26 -8.39 -9.69
C GLU A 311 11.35 -8.73 -8.51
N TYR A 312 11.53 -9.90 -7.90
CA TYR A 312 10.71 -10.42 -6.81
C TYR A 312 11.54 -10.66 -5.54
N ALA A 313 12.76 -10.09 -5.49
CA ALA A 313 13.67 -10.31 -4.36
C ALA A 313 13.05 -9.83 -3.04
N ASP A 314 12.38 -8.68 -3.06
CA ASP A 314 11.65 -8.12 -1.94
C ASP A 314 10.59 -9.08 -1.36
N GLN A 315 9.76 -9.68 -2.20
CA GLN A 315 8.76 -10.66 -1.79
C GLN A 315 9.40 -11.95 -1.22
N ILE A 316 10.54 -12.37 -1.77
CA ILE A 316 11.27 -13.54 -1.25
C ILE A 316 11.86 -13.24 0.12
N TYR A 317 12.44 -12.06 0.32
CA TYR A 317 12.97 -11.64 1.61
C TYR A 317 11.85 -11.41 2.63
N LEU A 318 10.69 -10.90 2.20
CA LEU A 318 9.48 -10.84 3.02
C LEU A 318 9.13 -12.23 3.56
N ALA A 319 9.12 -13.26 2.71
CA ALA A 319 8.86 -14.63 3.11
C ALA A 319 9.91 -15.16 4.11
N ILE A 320 11.19 -14.84 3.90
CA ILE A 320 12.26 -15.26 4.81
C ILE A 320 12.07 -14.63 6.19
N GLY A 321 11.78 -13.32 6.24
CA GLY A 321 11.51 -12.62 7.50
C GLY A 321 10.28 -13.17 8.22
N ASN A 322 9.18 -13.42 7.50
CA ASN A 322 7.98 -14.02 8.07
C ASN A 322 8.27 -15.39 8.73
N ILE A 323 9.14 -16.21 8.13
CA ILE A 323 9.55 -17.49 8.73
C ILE A 323 10.33 -17.25 10.03
N TYR A 324 11.23 -16.26 10.08
CA TYR A 324 11.97 -15.92 11.29
C TYR A 324 11.04 -15.37 12.37
N LEU A 325 10.10 -14.49 12.01
CA LEU A 325 9.11 -13.94 12.94
C LEU A 325 8.27 -15.05 13.59
N ASN A 326 7.77 -16.00 12.79
CA ASN A 326 7.02 -17.16 13.28
C ASN A 326 7.86 -18.09 14.18
N ALA A 327 9.18 -18.07 14.02
CA ALA A 327 10.11 -18.81 14.85
C ALA A 327 10.50 -18.04 16.14
N GLY A 328 9.99 -16.82 16.35
CA GLY A 328 10.33 -15.96 17.48
C GLY A 328 11.69 -15.26 17.36
N ASP A 329 12.31 -15.28 16.18
CA ASP A 329 13.60 -14.65 15.91
C ASP A 329 13.40 -13.29 15.24
N SER A 330 13.03 -12.29 16.03
CA SER A 330 12.76 -10.93 15.54
C SER A 330 14.00 -10.26 14.95
N LEU A 331 15.18 -10.52 15.48
CA LEU A 331 16.43 -9.93 15.00
C LEU A 331 16.75 -10.38 13.56
N ARG A 332 16.67 -11.70 13.27
CA ARG A 332 16.88 -12.19 11.90
C ARG A 332 15.73 -11.82 10.98
N CYS A 333 14.54 -11.63 11.51
CA CYS A 333 13.39 -11.11 10.78
C CYS A 333 13.69 -9.71 10.26
N THR A 334 14.12 -8.79 11.14
CA THR A 334 14.49 -7.41 10.80
C THR A 334 15.55 -7.38 9.71
N TYR A 335 16.66 -8.11 9.87
CA TYR A 335 17.71 -8.18 8.85
C TYR A 335 17.21 -8.69 7.50
N ALA A 336 16.35 -9.71 7.50
CA ALA A 336 15.81 -10.24 6.25
C ALA A 336 14.91 -9.23 5.54
N TRP A 337 14.05 -8.52 6.27
CA TRP A 337 13.17 -7.50 5.68
C TRP A 337 13.95 -6.26 5.22
N GLU A 338 14.96 -5.82 5.96
CA GLU A 338 15.88 -4.75 5.55
C GLU A 338 16.63 -5.12 4.25
N ASP A 339 17.13 -6.37 4.15
CA ASP A 339 17.71 -6.85 2.90
C ASP A 339 16.70 -6.86 1.75
N GLY A 340 15.43 -7.17 2.05
CA GLY A 340 14.35 -7.06 1.08
C GLY A 340 14.10 -5.62 0.61
N LEU A 341 14.13 -4.64 1.51
CA LEU A 341 14.01 -3.22 1.16
C LEU A 341 15.17 -2.74 0.28
N LYS A 342 16.39 -3.18 0.60
CA LYS A 342 17.58 -2.85 -0.20
C LYS A 342 17.47 -3.36 -1.65
N GLU A 343 16.86 -4.52 -1.88
CA GLU A 343 16.68 -5.12 -3.19
C GLU A 343 15.40 -4.68 -3.91
N SER A 344 14.46 -4.02 -3.20
CA SER A 344 13.18 -3.61 -3.75
C SER A 344 13.31 -2.48 -4.76
N LYS A 345 12.52 -2.57 -5.83
CA LYS A 345 12.41 -1.51 -6.86
C LYS A 345 11.23 -0.56 -6.64
N GLY A 346 10.47 -0.74 -5.55
CA GLY A 346 9.27 0.04 -5.25
C GLY A 346 7.97 -0.73 -5.43
N GLY A 347 6.85 -0.01 -5.37
CA GLY A 347 5.50 -0.58 -5.52
C GLY A 347 4.94 -1.21 -4.24
N SER A 348 3.86 -1.98 -4.39
CA SER A 348 3.09 -2.59 -3.30
C SER A 348 3.93 -3.52 -2.41
N ALA A 349 4.89 -4.26 -2.97
CA ALA A 349 5.78 -5.13 -2.19
C ALA A 349 6.69 -4.34 -1.25
N LYS A 350 7.23 -3.19 -1.69
CA LYS A 350 8.01 -2.28 -0.84
C LYS A 350 7.15 -1.72 0.28
N ALA A 351 5.93 -1.27 -0.02
CA ALA A 351 5.00 -0.76 0.97
C ALA A 351 4.70 -1.82 2.05
N THR A 352 4.47 -3.08 1.65
CA THR A 352 4.24 -4.19 2.59
C THR A 352 5.45 -4.45 3.49
N LEU A 353 6.67 -4.46 2.94
CA LEU A 353 7.90 -4.62 3.74
C LEU A 353 8.07 -3.49 4.75
N LEU A 354 7.88 -2.23 4.31
CA LEU A 354 7.97 -1.05 5.17
C LEU A 354 6.92 -1.09 6.28
N LEU A 355 5.70 -1.47 5.97
CA LEU A 355 4.62 -1.59 6.95
C LEU A 355 4.92 -2.66 8.02
N ARG A 356 5.41 -3.82 7.58
CA ARG A 356 5.79 -4.91 8.49
C ARG A 356 6.97 -4.52 9.38
N LEU A 357 8.00 -3.89 8.81
CA LEU A 357 9.14 -3.37 9.57
C LEU A 357 8.71 -2.29 10.56
N ALA A 358 7.92 -1.32 10.10
CA ALA A 358 7.42 -0.25 10.95
C ALA A 358 6.64 -0.79 12.16
N THR A 359 5.78 -1.80 11.93
CA THR A 359 5.03 -2.45 13.01
C THR A 359 5.95 -3.20 13.98
N LEU A 360 6.96 -3.91 13.45
CA LEU A 360 7.91 -4.64 14.28
C LEU A 360 8.77 -3.71 15.13
N TYR A 361 9.28 -2.61 14.54
CA TYR A 361 10.03 -1.58 15.27
C TYR A 361 9.15 -0.88 16.31
N TRP A 362 7.89 -0.61 15.98
CA TRP A 362 6.93 -0.07 16.95
C TRP A 362 6.72 -0.98 18.16
N GLU A 363 6.59 -2.30 17.93
CA GLU A 363 6.46 -3.29 19.01
C GLU A 363 7.73 -3.44 19.85
N GLN A 364 8.89 -3.16 19.25
CA GLN A 364 10.19 -3.16 19.92
C GLN A 364 10.53 -1.84 20.62
N GLU A 365 9.63 -0.85 20.54
CA GLU A 365 9.83 0.52 21.06
C GLU A 365 10.98 1.28 20.38
N ASP A 366 11.43 0.80 19.20
CA ASP A 366 12.38 1.50 18.34
C ASP A 366 11.64 2.50 17.46
N TYR A 367 11.26 3.62 18.05
CA TYR A 367 10.40 4.61 17.42
C TYR A 367 11.11 5.43 16.33
N ALA A 368 12.44 5.51 16.37
CA ALA A 368 13.22 6.20 15.34
C ALA A 368 13.13 5.46 14.01
N GLU A 369 13.41 4.15 14.00
CA GLU A 369 13.31 3.31 12.82
C GLU A 369 11.85 3.09 12.40
N ALA A 370 10.91 2.99 13.35
CA ALA A 370 9.48 2.94 13.07
C ALA A 370 9.02 4.19 12.32
N ALA A 371 9.43 5.40 12.74
CA ALA A 371 9.09 6.67 12.09
C ALA A 371 9.62 6.71 10.65
N ARG A 372 10.87 6.30 10.42
CA ARG A 372 11.46 6.18 9.08
C ARG A 372 10.62 5.28 8.19
N CYS A 373 10.32 4.07 8.67
CA CYS A 373 9.57 3.08 7.92
C CYS A 373 8.12 3.52 7.62
N TYR A 374 7.40 4.10 8.59
CA TYR A 374 6.03 4.61 8.36
C TYR A 374 6.01 5.78 7.36
N LYS A 375 6.96 6.71 7.45
CA LYS A 375 7.08 7.84 6.52
C LYS A 375 7.34 7.38 5.09
N GLU A 376 8.27 6.43 4.90
CA GLU A 376 8.53 5.84 3.58
C GLU A 376 7.33 5.02 3.08
N CYS A 377 6.65 4.30 3.98
CA CYS A 377 5.47 3.50 3.65
C CYS A 377 4.36 4.36 3.05
N LEU A 378 4.03 5.50 3.67
CA LEU A 378 2.99 6.42 3.17
C LEU A 378 3.24 6.92 1.76
N SER A 379 4.50 7.03 1.33
CA SER A 379 4.85 7.42 -0.04
C SER A 379 4.55 6.34 -1.09
N SER A 380 4.45 5.09 -0.68
CA SER A 380 4.33 3.90 -1.54
C SER A 380 3.01 3.16 -1.37
N LEU A 381 2.26 3.42 -0.29
CA LEU A 381 1.00 2.76 0.07
C LEU A 381 -0.16 3.43 -0.65
N ASP A 382 -1.08 2.64 -1.19
CA ASP A 382 -2.31 3.15 -1.79
C ASP A 382 -3.22 3.76 -0.70
N LYS A 383 -3.76 4.94 -0.97
CA LYS A 383 -4.69 5.65 -0.05
C LYS A 383 -5.98 4.87 0.22
N GLU A 384 -6.34 3.94 -0.65
CA GLU A 384 -7.51 3.06 -0.50
C GLU A 384 -7.18 1.79 0.31
N HIS A 385 -5.94 1.60 0.74
CA HIS A 385 -5.54 0.46 1.58
C HIS A 385 -6.18 0.56 2.97
N ASP A 386 -6.70 -0.55 3.47
CA ASP A 386 -7.44 -0.61 4.75
C ASP A 386 -6.66 -0.03 5.93
N GLU A 387 -5.35 -0.26 5.97
CA GLU A 387 -4.46 0.20 7.05
C GLU A 387 -3.91 1.63 6.84
N TYR A 388 -4.22 2.31 5.71
CA TYR A 388 -3.64 3.62 5.40
C TYR A 388 -3.86 4.67 6.50
N LYS A 389 -5.08 4.75 7.04
CA LYS A 389 -5.42 5.71 8.10
C LYS A 389 -4.66 5.45 9.40
N GLU A 390 -4.49 4.18 9.75
CA GLU A 390 -3.74 3.78 10.94
C GLU A 390 -2.25 4.12 10.78
N VAL A 391 -1.67 3.81 9.62
CA VAL A 391 -0.28 4.16 9.27
C VAL A 391 -0.07 5.68 9.32
N GLU A 392 -1.01 6.45 8.79
CA GLU A 392 -0.96 7.92 8.83
C GLU A 392 -1.01 8.46 10.27
N GLN A 393 -1.88 7.89 11.11
CA GLN A 393 -1.97 8.28 12.52
C GLN A 393 -0.68 7.94 13.28
N ARG A 394 -0.13 6.73 13.09
CA ARG A 394 1.14 6.34 13.71
C ARG A 394 2.30 7.20 13.24
N ALA A 395 2.40 7.48 11.94
CA ALA A 395 3.42 8.37 11.40
C ALA A 395 3.33 9.77 12.02
N LYS A 396 2.12 10.33 12.17
CA LYS A 396 1.90 11.63 12.83
C LYS A 396 2.26 11.60 14.32
N SER A 397 1.98 10.49 15.01
CA SER A 397 2.34 10.34 16.43
C SER A 397 3.85 10.32 16.64
N LEU A 398 4.60 9.79 15.66
CA LEU A 398 6.05 9.74 15.68
C LEU A 398 6.71 11.01 15.11
N GLU A 399 5.93 11.92 14.55
CA GLU A 399 6.45 13.18 13.98
C GLU A 399 7.08 14.03 15.08
N GLY A 400 8.33 14.39 14.87
CA GLY A 400 9.14 15.14 15.84
C GLY A 400 9.77 14.30 16.96
N LEU A 401 9.43 13.00 17.10
CA LEU A 401 10.04 12.13 18.12
C LEU A 401 11.32 11.45 17.64
N ALA A 402 11.41 11.15 16.35
CA ALA A 402 12.58 10.46 15.79
C ALA A 402 13.87 11.25 15.96
N GLU A 403 13.81 12.58 15.85
CA GLU A 403 14.99 13.46 15.98
C GLU A 403 15.55 13.50 17.40
N PRO A 404 14.75 13.73 18.47
CA PRO A 404 15.23 13.64 19.85
C PRO A 404 15.76 12.25 20.22
N LEU A 405 15.09 11.17 19.78
CA LEU A 405 15.56 9.81 20.08
C LEU A 405 16.91 9.50 19.41
N ALA A 406 17.07 9.87 18.15
CA ALA A 406 18.35 9.74 17.44
C ALA A 406 19.46 10.58 18.11
N ALA A 407 19.12 11.78 18.59
CA ALA A 407 20.05 12.60 19.34
C ALA A 407 20.48 11.95 20.68
N ILE A 408 19.54 11.36 21.42
CA ILE A 408 19.84 10.62 22.67
C ILE A 408 20.81 9.47 22.39
N GLU A 409 20.49 8.62 21.39
CA GLU A 409 21.31 7.45 21.05
C GLU A 409 22.72 7.86 20.61
N LEU A 410 22.79 8.89 19.75
CA LEU A 410 24.06 9.43 19.27
C LEU A 410 24.90 10.00 20.41
N GLN A 411 24.34 10.86 21.27
CA GLN A 411 25.09 11.48 22.37
C GLN A 411 25.50 10.47 23.42
N ASP A 412 24.64 9.52 23.77
CA ASP A 412 25.00 8.41 24.66
C ASP A 412 26.17 7.60 24.12
N SER A 413 26.17 7.28 22.84
CA SER A 413 27.26 6.57 22.16
C SER A 413 28.55 7.37 22.15
N LEU A 414 28.48 8.68 21.85
CA LEU A 414 29.65 9.57 21.84
C LEU A 414 30.25 9.76 23.22
N GLN A 415 29.42 9.96 24.26
CA GLN A 415 29.89 10.09 25.65
C GLN A 415 30.47 8.78 26.17
N LEU A 416 29.95 7.62 25.75
CA LEU A 416 30.51 6.32 26.08
C LEU A 416 31.90 6.15 25.44
N LEU A 417 32.03 6.53 24.15
CA LEU A 417 33.29 6.50 23.42
C LEU A 417 34.32 7.44 24.04
N ALA A 418 33.91 8.61 24.50
CA ALA A 418 34.79 9.58 25.13
C ALA A 418 35.48 9.03 26.42
N LYS A 419 34.82 8.11 27.11
CA LYS A 419 35.36 7.44 28.32
C LYS A 419 36.39 6.37 27.99
N LEU A 420 36.49 5.90 26.76
CA LEU A 420 37.44 4.86 26.36
C LEU A 420 38.86 5.41 26.17
N PRO A 421 39.90 4.58 26.31
CA PRO A 421 41.26 4.94 25.95
C PRO A 421 41.38 5.37 24.50
N GLU A 422 42.33 6.27 24.20
CA GLU A 422 42.51 6.81 22.85
C GLU A 422 42.71 5.71 21.78
N ALA A 423 43.48 4.68 22.10
CA ALA A 423 43.70 3.56 21.19
C ALA A 423 42.40 2.82 20.80
N GLU A 424 41.47 2.67 21.74
CA GLU A 424 40.17 2.02 21.50
C GLU A 424 39.23 2.95 20.71
N ARG A 425 39.24 4.25 20.97
CA ARG A 425 38.50 5.26 20.17
C ARG A 425 38.93 5.24 18.72
N VAL A 426 40.24 5.24 18.48
CA VAL A 426 40.80 5.14 17.13
C VAL A 426 40.41 3.83 16.43
N ALA A 427 40.46 2.71 17.14
CA ALA A 427 40.04 1.41 16.57
C ALA A 427 38.55 1.38 16.18
N VAL A 428 37.67 2.01 16.98
CA VAL A 428 36.24 2.14 16.64
C VAL A 428 36.05 3.06 15.45
N ALA A 429 36.71 4.22 15.41
CA ALA A 429 36.63 5.16 14.29
C ALA A 429 37.11 4.53 12.97
N GLU A 430 38.21 3.76 13.02
CA GLU A 430 38.70 3.00 11.84
C GLU A 430 37.71 1.92 11.37
N ARG A 431 37.02 1.26 12.32
CA ARG A 431 35.99 0.29 11.96
C ARG A 431 34.82 0.94 11.27
N LEU A 432 34.31 2.08 11.80
CA LEU A 432 33.20 2.83 11.22
C LEU A 432 33.55 3.38 9.82
N ALA A 433 34.76 3.92 9.64
CA ALA A 433 35.22 4.37 8.34
C ALA A 433 35.30 3.22 7.31
N LYS A 434 35.81 2.05 7.70
CA LYS A 434 35.83 0.84 6.87
C LYS A 434 34.41 0.34 6.52
N GLU A 435 33.49 0.38 7.47
CA GLU A 435 32.08 0.02 7.22
C GLU A 435 31.41 0.99 6.27
N TYR A 436 31.69 2.29 6.38
CA TYR A 436 31.18 3.30 5.46
C TYR A 436 31.71 3.07 4.03
N ILE A 437 33.00 2.87 3.85
CA ILE A 437 33.62 2.56 2.54
C ILE A 437 32.98 1.30 1.93
N LYS A 438 32.80 0.25 2.75
CA LYS A 438 32.19 -0.99 2.30
C LYS A 438 30.72 -0.79 1.86
N LYS A 439 29.96 0.00 2.61
CA LYS A 439 28.57 0.34 2.22
C LYS A 439 28.53 1.11 0.89
N GLU A 440 29.40 2.09 0.74
CA GLU A 440 29.49 2.89 -0.50
C GLU A 440 29.90 2.01 -1.71
N GLU A 441 30.86 1.09 -1.53
CA GLU A 441 31.22 0.14 -2.59
C GLU A 441 30.08 -0.82 -2.94
N GLU A 442 29.32 -1.27 -1.96
CA GLU A 442 28.15 -2.12 -2.17
C GLU A 442 27.04 -1.36 -2.90
N GLU A 443 26.81 -0.10 -2.55
CA GLU A 443 25.87 0.78 -3.24
C GLU A 443 26.32 1.10 -4.67
N ALA A 444 27.58 1.38 -4.88
CA ALA A 444 28.16 1.61 -6.20
C ALA A 444 28.06 0.34 -7.10
N LYS A 445 28.35 -0.83 -6.55
CA LYS A 445 28.17 -2.12 -7.25
C LYS A 445 26.70 -2.38 -7.57
N ARG A 446 25.77 -2.03 -6.66
CA ARG A 446 24.33 -2.15 -6.85
C ARG A 446 23.82 -1.21 -7.93
N ASN A 447 24.23 0.06 -7.91
CA ASN A 447 23.88 1.05 -8.92
C ASN A 447 24.44 0.68 -10.32
N ALA A 448 25.67 0.16 -10.39
CA ALA A 448 26.26 -0.37 -11.61
C ALA A 448 25.49 -1.60 -12.14
N ALA A 449 25.07 -2.51 -11.26
CA ALA A 449 24.30 -3.69 -11.64
C ALA A 449 22.86 -3.35 -12.07
N ASN A 450 22.25 -2.28 -11.55
CA ASN A 450 20.93 -1.80 -11.95
C ASN A 450 20.97 -0.98 -13.24
N GLY A 451 22.08 -0.26 -13.51
CA GLY A 451 22.31 0.46 -14.77
C GLY A 451 22.54 -0.45 -15.98
N THR A 452 23.02 -1.68 -15.74
CA THR A 452 23.32 -2.64 -16.83
C THR A 452 22.11 -3.51 -17.23
N SER A 453 21.06 -3.57 -16.41
CA SER A 453 19.90 -4.42 -16.67
C SER A 453 18.87 -3.81 -17.63
N GLY A 454 19.01 -2.51 -18.00
CA GLY A 454 18.12 -1.83 -18.95
C GLY A 454 18.53 -1.96 -20.43
N ASN A 455 19.71 -2.48 -20.76
CA ASN A 455 20.26 -2.38 -22.12
C ASN A 455 20.58 -3.70 -22.82
N ASN A 456 20.29 -4.88 -22.30
CA ASN A 456 20.71 -6.15 -22.90
C ASN A 456 19.62 -7.04 -23.49
N ALA A 457 18.48 -6.48 -23.93
CA ALA A 457 17.45 -7.26 -24.64
C ALA A 457 17.32 -6.96 -26.14
N MET A 458 18.12 -6.07 -26.73
CA MET A 458 18.12 -5.85 -28.17
C MET A 458 19.45 -5.26 -28.65
N ALA A 459 20.52 -6.04 -28.76
CA ALA A 459 21.70 -5.64 -29.50
C ALA A 459 22.47 -6.84 -30.02
N SER A 460 22.03 -7.40 -31.11
CA SER A 460 22.95 -7.99 -32.11
C SER A 460 22.60 -7.34 -33.46
N GLN A 461 23.56 -6.57 -33.96
CA GLN A 461 23.60 -5.84 -35.25
C GLN A 461 23.05 -4.42 -35.25
N GLY A 462 23.94 -3.41 -35.17
CA GLY A 462 23.66 -2.01 -35.54
C GLY A 462 24.14 -0.92 -34.58
N ALA A 463 25.15 -1.12 -33.76
CA ALA A 463 25.44 -0.27 -32.59
C ALA A 463 26.59 0.78 -32.80
N ALA A 464 26.77 1.36 -33.98
CA ALA A 464 27.76 2.43 -34.15
C ALA A 464 27.19 3.83 -34.53
N GLN A 465 25.90 3.95 -34.82
CA GLN A 465 25.33 5.22 -35.29
C GLN A 465 24.17 5.78 -34.43
N GLN A 466 23.71 5.09 -33.39
CA GLN A 466 22.55 5.52 -32.60
C GLN A 466 22.88 6.18 -31.24
N GLN A 467 24.13 6.10 -30.77
CA GLN A 467 24.54 6.70 -29.49
C GLN A 467 24.64 8.25 -29.52
N SER A 468 24.84 8.85 -30.69
CA SER A 468 24.87 10.32 -30.82
C SER A 468 23.49 10.96 -30.93
N GLN A 469 22.46 10.21 -31.33
CA GLN A 469 21.10 10.74 -31.51
C GLN A 469 20.26 10.69 -30.25
N ASN A 470 20.49 9.76 -29.31
CA ASN A 470 19.74 9.70 -28.04
C ASN A 470 20.21 10.74 -27.01
N ALA A 471 21.51 11.09 -27.02
CA ALA A 471 22.00 12.20 -26.19
C ALA A 471 21.40 13.56 -26.63
N ASN A 472 21.18 13.74 -27.95
CA ASN A 472 20.55 14.95 -28.48
C ASN A 472 19.02 14.97 -28.26
N ARG A 473 18.32 13.82 -28.19
CA ARG A 473 16.88 13.78 -27.92
C ARG A 473 16.54 14.04 -26.44
N GLN A 474 17.38 13.63 -25.49
CA GLN A 474 17.20 14.03 -24.10
C GLN A 474 17.50 15.51 -23.87
N MET A 475 18.41 16.12 -24.65
CA MET A 475 18.63 17.57 -24.63
C MET A 475 17.50 18.37 -25.30
N GLU A 476 16.70 17.77 -26.16
CA GLU A 476 15.57 18.45 -26.82
C GLU A 476 14.26 18.34 -26.00
N GLN A 477 14.08 17.34 -25.13
CA GLN A 477 12.91 17.25 -24.25
C GLN A 477 13.01 18.17 -23.02
N ASP A 478 14.21 18.55 -22.57
CA ASP A 478 14.41 19.54 -21.50
C ASP A 478 14.30 21.02 -21.98
N LYS A 479 14.09 21.26 -23.26
CA LYS A 479 13.92 22.62 -23.80
C LYS A 479 12.52 23.23 -23.64
N SER A 480 11.58 22.52 -23.03
CA SER A 480 10.22 23.06 -22.75
C SER A 480 10.07 23.67 -21.34
N GLY A 481 11.12 23.74 -20.53
CA GLY A 481 11.14 24.40 -19.22
C GLY A 481 12.11 25.58 -19.20
N GLN A 482 11.61 26.79 -19.26
CA GLN A 482 12.30 28.05 -19.20
C GLN A 482 13.37 28.09 -18.09
N GLY A 483 14.63 28.22 -18.45
CA GLY A 483 15.71 28.55 -17.52
C GLY A 483 17.10 28.27 -18.12
N TRP A 484 17.92 29.32 -18.22
CA TRP A 484 19.33 29.20 -18.55
C TRP A 484 20.03 28.24 -17.56
N TYR A 485 20.91 27.34 -18.07
CA TYR A 485 21.59 26.28 -17.30
C TYR A 485 22.12 26.76 -15.94
N PHE A 486 22.72 27.94 -15.87
CA PHE A 486 23.28 28.52 -14.64
C PHE A 486 22.23 29.11 -13.69
N SER A 487 20.97 29.23 -14.09
CA SER A 487 19.89 29.67 -13.19
C SER A 487 19.36 28.55 -12.29
N ASN A 488 19.71 27.28 -12.57
CA ASN A 488 19.32 26.14 -11.73
C ASN A 488 20.52 25.64 -10.91
N PRO A 489 20.59 25.89 -9.59
CA PRO A 489 21.69 25.50 -8.72
C PRO A 489 21.99 24.00 -8.75
N ASN A 490 20.95 23.16 -8.90
CA ASN A 490 21.11 21.69 -8.92
C ASN A 490 21.81 21.20 -10.19
N THR A 491 21.51 21.76 -11.35
CA THR A 491 22.19 21.41 -12.60
C THR A 491 23.63 21.90 -12.61
N VAL A 492 23.88 23.06 -12.05
CA VAL A 492 25.25 23.60 -11.87
C VAL A 492 26.06 22.72 -10.92
N LEU A 493 25.47 22.28 -9.81
CA LEU A 493 26.11 21.40 -8.83
C LEU A 493 26.43 20.03 -9.45
N GLN A 494 25.48 19.45 -10.16
CA GLN A 494 25.70 18.18 -10.89
C GLN A 494 26.79 18.30 -11.94
N GLY A 495 26.80 19.41 -12.69
CA GLY A 495 27.84 19.70 -13.68
C GLY A 495 29.22 19.86 -13.04
N LYS A 496 29.33 20.58 -11.92
CA LYS A 496 30.58 20.70 -11.15
C LYS A 496 31.05 19.35 -10.63
N ASN A 497 30.18 18.56 -10.05
CA ASN A 497 30.51 17.22 -9.54
C ASN A 497 30.96 16.27 -10.66
N ALA A 498 30.31 16.30 -11.82
CA ALA A 498 30.71 15.52 -12.99
C ALA A 498 32.09 15.99 -13.54
N PHE A 499 32.35 17.29 -13.52
CA PHE A 499 33.63 17.86 -13.90
C PHE A 499 34.74 17.43 -12.96
N PHE A 500 34.55 17.58 -11.63
CA PHE A 500 35.54 17.17 -10.63
C PHE A 500 35.81 15.67 -10.65
N ARG A 501 34.82 14.85 -10.90
CA ARG A 501 34.97 13.39 -11.02
C ARG A 501 35.84 13.00 -12.21
N LYS A 502 35.71 13.73 -13.32
CA LYS A 502 36.40 13.41 -14.57
C LYS A 502 37.79 14.06 -14.69
N TRP A 503 37.95 15.28 -14.13
CA TRP A 503 39.11 16.13 -14.37
C TRP A 503 39.85 16.53 -13.10
N GLY A 504 39.37 16.18 -11.93
CA GLY A 504 39.91 16.60 -10.64
C GLY A 504 39.69 18.10 -10.35
N LYS A 505 40.27 18.61 -9.25
CA LYS A 505 40.29 20.05 -8.93
C LYS A 505 41.26 20.76 -9.87
N ARG A 506 40.75 21.47 -10.86
CA ARG A 506 41.57 22.26 -11.78
C ARG A 506 41.16 23.73 -11.71
N ARG A 507 42.15 24.60 -11.73
CA ARG A 507 41.93 26.07 -11.74
C ARG A 507 41.30 26.49 -13.06
N ASN A 508 40.47 27.54 -13.03
CA ASN A 508 39.84 28.12 -14.23
C ASN A 508 40.85 28.98 -14.96
N THR A 509 41.78 28.34 -15.68
CA THR A 509 42.82 29.00 -16.49
C THR A 509 42.73 28.51 -17.92
N ASP A 510 43.18 29.27 -18.87
CA ASP A 510 43.28 28.86 -20.24
C ASP A 510 44.14 27.58 -20.37
N TYR A 511 43.77 26.70 -21.30
CA TYR A 511 44.41 25.41 -21.49
C TYR A 511 44.38 24.44 -20.29
N TRP A 512 43.39 24.57 -19.40
CA TRP A 512 43.22 23.77 -18.18
C TRP A 512 43.17 22.22 -18.42
N ARG A 513 42.99 21.78 -19.69
CA ARG A 513 42.96 20.36 -20.06
C ARG A 513 44.35 19.72 -20.09
N TRP A 514 45.41 20.51 -20.17
CA TRP A 514 46.77 20.02 -20.33
C TRP A 514 47.50 19.96 -18.99
N ALA A 515 48.06 18.82 -18.66
CA ALA A 515 48.80 18.61 -17.42
C ALA A 515 50.18 19.25 -17.45
N ASP A 516 50.79 19.37 -18.66
CA ASP A 516 52.09 20.00 -18.86
C ASP A 516 51.94 21.14 -19.86
N LYS A 517 52.31 22.33 -19.48
CA LYS A 517 52.24 23.56 -20.28
C LYS A 517 53.56 23.87 -20.97
N SER A 518 54.64 23.08 -20.73
CA SER A 518 55.98 23.32 -21.26
C SER A 518 56.13 23.13 -22.76
N GLY A 519 55.15 22.53 -23.43
CA GLY A 519 55.19 22.26 -24.87
C GLY A 519 54.67 23.35 -25.78
N PHE A 520 54.24 24.50 -25.27
CA PHE A 520 53.68 25.62 -26.07
C PHE A 520 54.64 26.78 -26.29
N ALA A 521 55.91 26.59 -26.07
CA ALA A 521 56.94 27.55 -26.47
C ALA A 521 57.52 27.14 -27.85
N VAL A 522 56.79 27.41 -28.93
CA VAL A 522 57.34 27.39 -30.30
C VAL A 522 56.89 28.65 -31.04
N ASP A 523 57.91 29.47 -31.34
CA ASP A 523 57.97 30.51 -32.34
C ASP A 523 56.77 31.46 -32.52
N GLY A 524 56.77 32.57 -31.79
CA GLY A 524 55.93 33.71 -32.04
C GLY A 524 56.00 34.67 -30.84
N GLU A 525 56.49 35.87 -31.06
CA GLU A 525 56.67 36.97 -30.08
C GLU A 525 55.52 37.02 -29.06
N MET A 526 55.88 36.84 -27.76
CA MET A 526 54.94 37.09 -26.65
C MET A 526 54.63 38.58 -26.57
N PRO A 527 53.35 38.98 -26.38
CA PRO A 527 53.00 40.36 -26.08
C PRO A 527 53.66 40.77 -24.77
N GLU A 528 54.28 41.97 -24.75
CA GLU A 528 55.06 42.55 -23.63
C GLU A 528 54.33 42.68 -22.29
N GLY A 529 53.06 42.34 -22.17
CA GLY A 529 52.33 42.35 -20.91
C GLY A 529 52.26 41.03 -20.18
N LEU A 530 52.70 39.92 -20.76
CA LEU A 530 52.57 38.58 -20.14
C LEU A 530 53.83 38.16 -19.37
N SER A 531 55.02 38.77 -19.69
CA SER A 531 56.25 38.59 -18.96
C SER A 531 56.23 39.26 -17.59
N GLU A 532 55.64 40.48 -17.46
CA GLU A 532 55.47 41.17 -16.18
C GLU A 532 54.51 40.47 -15.21
N LEU A 533 53.54 39.71 -15.74
CA LEU A 533 52.62 38.90 -14.93
C LEU A 533 53.25 37.58 -14.44
N MET A 534 54.27 37.08 -15.14
CA MET A 534 55.00 35.86 -14.74
C MET A 534 56.14 36.16 -13.73
N GLU A 535 56.74 37.34 -13.79
CA GLU A 535 57.77 37.78 -12.84
C GLU A 535 57.15 38.32 -11.51
N ALA A 536 55.87 38.69 -11.49
CA ALA A 536 55.15 39.07 -10.27
C ALA A 536 54.65 37.85 -9.43
N GLU A 537 54.67 36.62 -9.99
CA GLU A 537 54.29 35.41 -9.26
C GLU A 537 55.45 34.62 -8.62
N GLU A 538 56.70 35.02 -8.83
CA GLU A 538 57.89 34.39 -8.20
C GLU A 538 58.39 35.07 -6.91
N GLY A 539 57.73 36.05 -6.40
CA GLY A 539 58.18 36.75 -5.24
C GLY A 539 57.11 37.08 -4.21
N GLU A 540 56.53 36.07 -3.56
CA GLU A 540 56.08 36.16 -2.18
C GLU A 540 55.62 34.77 -1.72
N ASP A 541 56.55 34.03 -1.17
CA ASP A 541 56.35 32.92 -0.28
C ASP A 541 55.88 33.44 1.07
N THR A 542 54.56 33.70 1.21
CA THR A 542 53.93 33.94 2.50
C THR A 542 52.53 33.30 2.51
N GLY A 543 52.45 32.11 3.10
CA GLY A 543 51.15 31.61 3.45
C GLY A 543 50.94 30.11 3.39
N THR A 544 51.81 29.34 4.04
CA THR A 544 51.63 27.91 4.28
C THR A 544 50.53 27.56 5.26
N ASP A 545 49.93 28.54 5.95
CA ASP A 545 48.92 28.27 6.98
C ASP A 545 47.49 28.09 6.42
N TYR A 546 47.14 28.68 5.28
CA TYR A 546 45.75 28.57 4.76
C TYR A 546 45.50 27.33 3.90
N GLU A 547 46.51 26.75 3.27
CA GLU A 547 46.35 25.52 2.47
C GLU A 547 46.35 24.24 3.32
N GLU A 548 47.04 24.26 4.49
CA GLU A 548 46.99 23.16 5.46
C GLU A 548 45.63 23.12 6.22
N GLU A 549 45.05 24.29 6.55
CA GLU A 549 43.71 24.33 7.18
C GLU A 549 42.58 23.86 6.22
N GLU A 550 42.55 24.31 4.95
CA GLU A 550 41.53 23.83 3.99
C GLU A 550 41.69 22.35 3.60
N LEU A 551 42.93 21.84 3.52
CA LEU A 551 43.20 20.42 3.28
C LEU A 551 42.84 19.57 4.50
N ASN A 552 43.13 20.02 5.69
CA ASN A 552 42.75 19.36 6.94
C ASN A 552 41.22 19.35 7.11
N ASP A 553 40.54 20.46 6.87
CA ASP A 553 39.09 20.57 6.98
C ASP A 553 38.36 19.65 5.96
N SER A 554 38.92 19.46 4.78
CA SER A 554 38.36 18.52 3.78
C SER A 554 38.55 17.06 4.14
N VAL A 555 39.63 16.71 4.84
CA VAL A 555 39.94 15.33 5.29
C VAL A 555 39.16 14.99 6.57
N GLU A 556 38.99 15.96 7.46
CA GLU A 556 38.24 15.82 8.71
C GLU A 556 36.72 15.73 8.50
N ASN A 557 36.20 16.23 7.38
CA ASN A 557 34.77 16.20 7.03
C ASN A 557 34.41 15.02 6.08
N ASP A 558 35.34 14.12 5.74
CA ASP A 558 35.08 12.94 4.90
C ASP A 558 34.75 11.70 5.77
N PRO A 559 33.54 11.13 5.71
CA PRO A 559 33.16 9.93 6.45
C PRO A 559 34.01 8.67 6.16
N ARG A 560 34.83 8.72 5.11
CA ARG A 560 35.80 7.66 4.77
C ARG A 560 37.04 7.70 5.65
N ASN A 561 37.24 8.82 6.35
CA ASN A 561 38.40 9.02 7.22
C ASN A 561 38.02 8.84 8.69
N LYS A 562 38.90 8.21 9.44
CA LYS A 562 38.74 8.09 10.90
C LYS A 562 38.68 9.43 11.61
N ALA A 563 39.31 10.49 11.05
CA ALA A 563 39.32 11.84 11.64
C ALA A 563 37.89 12.41 11.77
N PHE A 564 37.02 12.15 10.79
CA PHE A 564 35.60 12.53 10.83
C PHE A 564 34.87 12.02 12.08
N TYR A 565 35.07 10.76 12.45
CA TYR A 565 34.43 10.15 13.62
C TYR A 565 35.10 10.60 14.93
N LEU A 566 36.42 10.78 14.93
CA LEU A 566 37.14 11.24 16.11
C LEU A 566 36.80 12.68 16.49
N LYS A 567 36.58 13.55 15.50
CA LYS A 567 36.17 14.95 15.70
C LYS A 567 34.82 15.09 16.39
N GLN A 568 33.92 14.10 16.21
CA GLN A 568 32.60 14.08 16.82
C GLN A 568 32.60 13.65 18.28
N ILE A 569 33.65 12.97 18.73
CA ILE A 569 33.75 12.47 20.11
C ILE A 569 34.08 13.64 21.05
N PRO A 570 33.24 13.95 22.05
CA PRO A 570 33.47 15.06 22.96
C PRO A 570 34.60 14.73 23.94
N VAL A 571 35.82 15.15 23.63
CA VAL A 571 37.01 14.87 24.45
C VAL A 571 37.34 16.05 25.38
N THR A 572 37.04 17.29 24.96
CA THR A 572 37.27 18.50 25.79
C THR A 572 36.08 18.75 26.70
N GLU A 573 36.33 19.49 27.82
CA GLU A 573 35.25 19.85 28.75
C GLU A 573 34.15 20.68 28.07
N GLU A 574 34.49 21.56 27.15
CA GLU A 574 33.53 22.36 26.37
C GLU A 574 32.67 21.52 25.45
N GLN A 575 33.28 20.57 24.74
CA GLN A 575 32.56 19.62 23.87
C GLN A 575 31.66 18.71 24.68
N MET A 576 32.11 18.27 25.85
CA MET A 576 31.31 17.43 26.76
C MET A 576 30.12 18.24 27.30
N ALA A 577 30.30 19.48 27.67
CA ALA A 577 29.21 20.36 28.11
C ALA A 577 28.17 20.58 27.01
N ALA A 578 28.61 20.82 25.77
CA ALA A 578 27.72 20.91 24.62
C ALA A 578 26.95 19.59 24.34
N SER A 579 27.63 18.46 24.44
CA SER A 579 27.01 17.12 24.31
C SER A 579 25.95 16.90 25.40
N HIS A 580 26.23 17.27 26.65
CA HIS A 580 25.28 17.17 27.76
C HIS A 580 24.06 18.09 27.54
N GLN A 581 24.23 19.27 26.98
CA GLN A 581 23.12 20.18 26.68
C GLN A 581 22.20 19.57 25.59
N ILE A 582 22.78 19.06 24.51
CA ILE A 582 22.00 18.39 23.46
C ILE A 582 21.25 17.18 24.05
N LEU A 583 21.91 16.37 24.88
CA LEU A 583 21.31 15.19 25.48
C LEU A 583 20.18 15.56 26.44
N SER A 584 20.35 16.59 27.27
CA SER A 584 19.33 17.05 28.22
C SER A 584 18.08 17.56 27.51
N ASP A 585 18.27 18.41 26.48
CA ASP A 585 17.15 18.91 25.67
C ASP A 585 16.41 17.77 24.94
N ALA A 586 17.16 16.83 24.37
CA ALA A 586 16.60 15.68 23.69
C ALA A 586 15.81 14.75 24.63
N LEU A 587 16.33 14.46 25.82
CA LEU A 587 15.64 13.65 26.83
C LEU A 587 14.32 14.29 27.28
N PHE A 588 14.33 15.59 27.53
CA PHE A 588 13.11 16.31 27.90
C PHE A 588 12.08 16.27 26.76
N GLN A 589 12.49 16.62 25.53
CA GLN A 589 11.60 16.62 24.38
C GLN A 589 11.04 15.21 24.08
N ALA A 590 11.88 14.18 24.12
CA ALA A 590 11.45 12.81 23.92
C ALA A 590 10.41 12.41 24.97
N GLY A 591 10.67 12.64 26.26
CA GLY A 591 9.75 12.26 27.34
C GLY A 591 8.39 12.95 27.25
N VAL A 592 8.35 14.24 26.84
CA VAL A 592 7.10 14.96 26.62
C VAL A 592 6.34 14.38 25.41
N LEU A 593 7.01 14.13 24.29
CA LEU A 593 6.39 13.58 23.07
C LEU A 593 5.92 12.14 23.27
N GLU A 594 6.67 11.33 24.00
CA GLU A 594 6.27 9.96 24.38
C GLU A 594 4.96 9.96 25.20
N GLN A 595 4.80 10.95 26.09
CA GLN A 595 3.58 11.12 26.86
C GLN A 595 2.42 11.63 25.99
N GLU A 596 2.62 12.72 25.25
CA GLU A 596 1.55 13.47 24.59
C GLU A 596 1.11 12.84 23.28
N ARG A 597 2.06 12.33 22.48
CA ARG A 597 1.78 11.81 21.15
C ARG A 597 1.66 10.29 21.09
N LEU A 598 2.54 9.56 21.78
CA LEU A 598 2.47 8.11 21.83
C LEU A 598 1.51 7.59 22.90
N GLY A 599 1.30 8.34 23.99
CA GLY A 599 0.59 7.85 25.16
C GLY A 599 1.29 6.68 25.87
N ASN A 600 2.61 6.49 25.61
CA ASN A 600 3.43 5.46 26.26
C ASN A 600 3.94 5.99 27.59
N PHE A 601 3.06 6.01 28.61
CA PHE A 601 3.36 6.55 29.93
C PHE A 601 4.54 5.86 30.64
N PRO A 602 4.71 4.51 30.56
CA PRO A 602 5.87 3.85 31.17
C PRO A 602 7.19 4.31 30.57
N LEU A 603 7.27 4.46 29.25
CA LEU A 603 8.48 4.92 28.57
C LEU A 603 8.76 6.39 28.89
N ALA A 604 7.77 7.27 28.72
CA ALA A 604 7.86 8.70 29.06
C ALA A 604 8.33 8.91 30.50
N ARG A 605 7.80 8.13 31.44
CA ARG A 605 8.25 8.16 32.82
C ARG A 605 9.74 7.81 32.94
N LYS A 606 10.19 6.75 32.29
CA LYS A 606 11.61 6.32 32.32
C LYS A 606 12.52 7.40 31.76
N THR A 607 12.15 8.01 30.62
CA THR A 607 12.92 9.07 29.96
C THR A 607 13.00 10.33 30.82
N LEU A 608 11.88 10.78 31.39
CA LEU A 608 11.84 11.98 32.23
C LEU A 608 12.54 11.75 33.58
N LEU A 609 12.45 10.55 34.19
CA LEU A 609 13.20 10.23 35.39
C LEU A 609 14.71 10.23 35.13
N ARG A 610 15.16 9.72 34.00
CA ARG A 610 16.56 9.81 33.60
C ARG A 610 17.00 11.26 33.45
N PHE A 611 16.16 12.09 32.76
CA PHE A 611 16.43 13.51 32.61
C PHE A 611 16.66 14.23 33.95
N ILE A 612 15.76 14.05 34.92
CA ILE A 612 15.89 14.70 36.23
C ILE A 612 17.07 14.11 37.04
N GLY A 613 17.38 12.80 36.89
CA GLY A 613 18.48 12.15 37.56
C GLY A 613 19.84 12.64 37.01
N ASP A 614 20.00 12.73 35.73
CA ASP A 614 21.25 13.10 35.07
C ASP A 614 21.47 14.64 35.07
N TYR A 615 20.38 15.44 35.07
CA TYR A 615 20.41 16.90 34.93
C TYR A 615 19.52 17.62 35.98
N PRO A 616 19.80 17.51 37.28
CA PRO A 616 18.92 18.06 38.33
C PRO A 616 18.86 19.58 38.37
N GLU A 617 19.86 20.26 37.82
CA GLU A 617 19.95 21.76 37.81
C GLU A 617 19.44 22.41 36.50
N HIS A 618 18.91 21.57 35.56
CA HIS A 618 18.45 22.08 34.29
C HIS A 618 17.15 22.90 34.44
N GLU A 619 17.00 23.98 33.69
CA GLU A 619 15.83 24.89 33.76
C GLU A 619 14.47 24.21 33.58
N LYS A 620 14.39 23.13 32.80
CA LYS A 620 13.16 22.39 32.51
C LYS A 620 12.83 21.27 33.52
N VAL A 621 13.54 21.17 34.64
CA VAL A 621 13.26 20.15 35.66
C VAL A 621 11.89 20.34 36.30
N ALA A 622 11.45 21.56 36.51
CA ALA A 622 10.10 21.86 37.00
C ALA A 622 9.01 21.34 36.05
N ASP A 623 9.23 21.56 34.76
CA ASP A 623 8.31 21.11 33.70
C ASP A 623 8.29 19.58 33.61
N ALA A 624 9.46 18.92 33.70
CA ALA A 624 9.56 17.47 33.72
C ALA A 624 8.86 16.86 34.95
N CYS A 625 8.97 17.48 36.11
CA CYS A 625 8.24 17.07 37.32
C CYS A 625 6.72 17.21 37.15
N TYR A 626 6.26 18.25 36.46
CA TYR A 626 4.84 18.41 36.12
C TYR A 626 4.36 17.27 35.19
N HIS A 627 5.11 16.93 34.16
CA HIS A 627 4.79 15.80 33.29
C HIS A 627 4.79 14.47 34.04
N LEU A 628 5.74 14.25 34.96
CA LEU A 628 5.73 13.05 35.83
C LEU A 628 4.52 12.99 36.78
N PHE A 629 4.07 14.14 37.30
CA PHE A 629 2.82 14.23 38.07
C PHE A 629 1.63 13.76 37.19
N LEU A 630 1.50 14.23 35.96
CA LEU A 630 0.44 13.83 35.02
C LEU A 630 0.51 12.33 34.69
N ILE A 631 1.72 11.81 34.38
CA ILE A 631 1.98 10.41 34.08
C ILE A 631 1.59 9.54 35.28
N GLY A 632 2.03 9.91 36.49
CA GLY A 632 1.70 9.20 37.74
C GLY A 632 0.19 9.11 37.95
N GLY A 633 -0.55 10.19 37.69
CA GLY A 633 -2.01 10.21 37.75
C GLY A 633 -2.67 9.27 36.73
N ARG A 634 -2.14 9.20 35.50
CA ARG A 634 -2.63 8.31 34.43
C ARG A 634 -2.33 6.84 34.69
N MET A 635 -1.18 6.54 35.29
CA MET A 635 -0.75 5.18 35.65
C MET A 635 -1.33 4.68 36.99
N GLY A 636 -2.05 5.53 37.73
CA GLY A 636 -2.58 5.19 39.05
C GLY A 636 -1.52 5.18 40.18
N LEU A 637 -0.33 5.77 39.93
CA LEU A 637 0.76 5.88 40.92
C LEU A 637 0.54 7.14 41.79
N THR A 638 -0.45 7.09 42.69
CA THR A 638 -0.92 8.25 43.45
C THR A 638 0.14 8.84 44.36
N GLU A 639 0.99 8.01 44.99
CA GLU A 639 2.07 8.46 45.88
C GLU A 639 3.13 9.22 45.10
N GLU A 640 3.56 8.69 43.97
CA GLU A 640 4.54 9.32 43.09
C GLU A 640 4.02 10.62 42.48
N SER A 641 2.78 10.60 42.00
CA SER A 641 2.07 11.78 41.50
C SER A 641 2.00 12.87 42.58
N GLY A 642 1.63 12.52 43.81
CA GLY A 642 1.61 13.43 44.95
C GLY A 642 2.99 14.01 45.30
N TYR A 643 4.04 13.18 45.23
CA TYR A 643 5.43 13.64 45.45
C TYR A 643 5.86 14.69 44.43
N TYR A 644 5.65 14.44 43.12
CA TYR A 644 6.05 15.41 42.11
C TYR A 644 5.19 16.68 42.12
N ARG A 645 3.91 16.59 42.46
CA ARG A 645 3.07 17.78 42.67
C ARG A 645 3.66 18.65 43.81
N GLN A 646 3.97 18.04 44.94
CA GLN A 646 4.54 18.77 46.07
C GLN A 646 5.90 19.37 45.70
N LYS A 647 6.76 18.61 45.02
CA LYS A 647 8.08 19.07 44.58
C LYS A 647 7.99 20.31 43.69
N VAL A 648 7.12 20.30 42.68
CA VAL A 648 6.92 21.46 41.79
C VAL A 648 6.44 22.71 42.55
N VAL A 649 5.48 22.55 43.47
CA VAL A 649 4.92 23.67 44.24
C VAL A 649 5.90 24.23 45.27
N SER A 650 6.72 23.35 45.92
CA SER A 650 7.62 23.78 46.98
C SER A 650 8.98 24.27 46.47
N GLU A 651 9.56 23.64 45.46
CA GLU A 651 10.92 23.94 44.99
C GLU A 651 10.95 24.97 43.85
N TYR A 652 9.83 25.07 43.08
CA TYR A 652 9.76 25.94 41.88
C TYR A 652 8.54 26.89 41.90
N PRO A 653 8.31 27.69 42.96
CA PRO A 653 7.06 28.48 43.12
C PRO A 653 6.82 29.51 42.01
N ASP A 654 7.88 29.98 41.35
CA ASP A 654 7.77 30.95 40.24
C ASP A 654 7.43 30.31 38.89
N ASN A 655 7.44 28.99 38.79
CA ASN A 655 7.11 28.27 37.56
C ASN A 655 5.56 28.31 37.31
N ALA A 656 5.17 28.46 36.05
CA ALA A 656 3.75 28.51 35.65
C ALA A 656 2.97 27.24 36.08
N TYR A 657 3.61 26.07 36.05
CA TYR A 657 2.98 24.82 36.48
C TYR A 657 2.84 24.75 38.01
N ALA A 658 3.74 25.36 38.78
CA ALA A 658 3.58 25.43 40.22
C ALA A 658 2.37 26.28 40.61
N GLN A 659 2.18 27.41 39.95
CA GLN A 659 1.01 28.29 40.16
C GLN A 659 -0.29 27.56 39.77
N LEU A 660 -0.28 26.79 38.67
CA LEU A 660 -1.41 25.96 38.23
C LEU A 660 -1.74 24.87 39.27
N LEU A 661 -0.74 24.14 39.75
CA LEU A 661 -0.90 23.04 40.72
C LEU A 661 -1.26 23.52 42.13
N ALA A 662 -0.86 24.73 42.51
CA ALA A 662 -1.25 25.38 43.77
C ALA A 662 -2.74 25.82 43.78
N ASN A 663 -3.38 25.91 42.63
CA ASN A 663 -4.79 26.28 42.53
C ASN A 663 -5.65 25.12 43.13
N PRO A 664 -6.48 25.40 44.16
CA PRO A 664 -7.36 24.38 44.77
C PRO A 664 -8.36 23.76 43.79
N ARG A 665 -8.65 24.45 42.71
CA ARG A 665 -9.59 24.03 41.66
C ARG A 665 -8.92 23.32 40.46
N TYR A 666 -7.63 23.00 40.56
CA TYR A 666 -6.87 22.33 39.47
C TYR A 666 -7.56 21.08 38.94
N GLU A 667 -8.11 20.24 39.81
CA GLU A 667 -8.80 19.00 39.39
C GLU A 667 -10.04 19.26 38.53
N LEU A 668 -10.78 20.32 38.82
CA LEU A 668 -11.94 20.76 38.05
C LEU A 668 -11.49 21.26 36.66
N ILE A 669 -10.44 22.09 36.61
CA ILE A 669 -9.85 22.60 35.37
C ILE A 669 -9.33 21.46 34.52
N ALA A 670 -8.61 20.50 35.09
CA ALA A 670 -8.05 19.35 34.38
C ALA A 670 -9.10 18.38 33.83
N ARG A 671 -10.22 18.18 34.55
CA ARG A 671 -11.34 17.33 34.12
C ARG A 671 -12.24 17.98 33.08
N GLY A 672 -12.44 19.31 33.15
CA GLY A 672 -13.36 20.06 32.29
C GLY A 672 -12.83 20.27 30.86
N GLY A 673 -11.51 20.38 30.68
CA GLY A 673 -10.89 20.60 29.38
C GLY A 673 -11.56 21.71 28.56
N ARG A 674 -11.86 21.47 27.28
CA ARG A 674 -12.55 22.41 26.37
C ARG A 674 -14.01 22.69 26.75
N HIS A 675 -14.61 21.85 27.59
CA HIS A 675 -16.01 21.98 28.04
C HIS A 675 -16.13 22.53 29.48
N LEU A 676 -15.02 23.04 30.01
CA LEU A 676 -15.00 23.57 31.36
C LEU A 676 -15.98 24.74 31.52
N GLU A 677 -16.00 25.69 30.57
CA GLU A 677 -16.89 26.82 30.56
C GLU A 677 -18.37 26.38 30.53
N ASP A 678 -18.68 25.39 29.64
CA ASP A 678 -20.04 24.84 29.55
C ASP A 678 -20.43 24.14 30.84
N SER A 679 -19.52 23.41 31.49
CA SER A 679 -19.75 22.72 32.75
C SER A 679 -19.98 23.69 33.89
N ILE A 680 -19.17 24.74 34.01
CA ILE A 680 -19.35 25.80 35.04
C ILE A 680 -20.65 26.55 34.82
N TYR A 681 -20.96 26.88 33.56
CA TYR A 681 -22.23 27.53 33.24
C TYR A 681 -23.43 26.67 33.60
N ALA A 682 -23.41 25.37 33.29
CA ALA A 682 -24.47 24.43 33.62
C ALA A 682 -24.63 24.26 35.14
N ASP A 683 -23.54 24.23 35.90
CA ASP A 683 -23.56 24.14 37.35
C ASP A 683 -24.09 25.45 37.99
N ALA A 684 -23.60 26.61 37.54
CA ALA A 684 -24.12 27.91 37.95
C ALA A 684 -25.61 28.08 37.64
N TYR A 685 -26.05 27.65 36.44
CA TYR A 685 -27.47 27.71 36.06
C TYR A 685 -28.32 26.77 36.90
N THR A 686 -27.82 25.58 37.23
CA THR A 686 -28.53 24.62 38.07
C THR A 686 -28.67 25.18 39.51
N SER A 687 -27.64 25.82 40.03
CA SER A 687 -27.63 26.49 41.34
C SER A 687 -28.54 27.71 41.39
N TYR A 688 -28.57 28.47 40.31
CA TYR A 688 -29.53 29.59 40.13
C TYR A 688 -30.98 29.11 40.20
N LEU A 689 -31.32 28.01 39.54
CA LEU A 689 -32.66 27.40 39.57
C LEU A 689 -33.05 26.91 40.99
N LYS A 690 -32.08 26.55 41.82
CA LYS A 690 -32.25 26.13 43.22
C LYS A 690 -32.25 27.32 44.19
N ASN A 691 -32.13 28.57 43.72
CA ASN A 691 -31.95 29.79 44.50
C ASN A 691 -30.68 29.82 45.38
N ASP A 692 -29.67 29.07 45.07
CA ASP A 692 -28.38 29.07 45.72
C ASP A 692 -27.44 30.12 45.07
N TYR A 693 -27.66 31.38 45.45
CA TYR A 693 -26.96 32.52 44.85
C TYR A 693 -25.51 32.64 45.31
N GLU A 694 -25.11 32.03 46.42
CA GLU A 694 -23.72 32.01 46.88
C GLU A 694 -22.88 31.16 45.96
N HIS A 695 -23.33 29.97 45.61
CA HIS A 695 -22.66 29.09 44.67
C HIS A 695 -22.63 29.66 43.23
N VAL A 696 -23.65 30.41 42.83
CA VAL A 696 -23.66 31.15 41.55
C VAL A 696 -22.56 32.20 41.51
N LYS A 697 -22.36 32.97 42.61
CA LYS A 697 -21.28 33.95 42.70
C LYS A 697 -19.87 33.29 42.67
N GLU A 698 -19.71 32.16 43.34
CA GLU A 698 -18.46 31.40 43.29
C GLU A 698 -18.15 30.88 41.88
N SER A 699 -19.15 30.39 41.14
CA SER A 699 -19.01 29.96 39.77
C SER A 699 -18.70 31.10 38.81
N TYR A 700 -19.23 32.33 39.07
CA TYR A 700 -18.93 33.53 38.29
C TYR A 700 -17.51 34.05 38.57
N ALA A 701 -16.96 33.86 39.76
CA ALA A 701 -15.60 34.28 40.13
C ALA A 701 -14.53 33.31 39.64
N PHE A 702 -14.94 32.20 39.09
CA PHE A 702 -14.06 31.21 38.49
C PHE A 702 -13.69 31.64 37.07
#